data_c33ac1a44924610eb657ae3fb24dacfa
#
_entry.id   c33ac1a44924610eb657ae3fb24dacfa
#
_cell.length_a   1.000
_cell.length_b   1.000
_cell.length_c   1.000
_cell.angle_alpha   90.00
_cell.angle_beta   90.00
_cell.angle_gamma   90.00
#
_symmetry.space_group_name_H-M   'P 1'
#
loop_
_entity.id
_entity.type
_entity.pdbx_description
1 polymer ?
#
loop_
_entity_poly.entity_id
_entity_poly.type
_entity_poly.pdbx_seq_one_letter_code
_entity_poly.pdbx_strand_id
1 'polypeptide(L)'
;MQSGGGQPGVDGATMYLRGAATTNGKSPLILVDGVERDNIRTVDMNEVESISVLKDASATALYGVQGANGVILIQTRKGQKGKAQLSISFDQSWTSFTKEPDRLHSWEYCELRNEALSNDGYGPQFSEEIIAKYKNPLLGLDPTSPDYDNQVAMRKAVYCDNDFYRMYLKKNTPQSRANVNISGGTDFVNYFVNVGYIHQGGNLNTESPDYLGYNPQCYMDRLSLRSNLDFHITKSLTASLNIASYAENVNMPAVGALYGGNPAADGNQQWMITDLIYQSQTILPISPGPTTDSRFGAESGAFIGYNYLDRSAFEIINRRGFHTNKRKNLNTQFSLNWDLSELVTKGLSITGMAAYDTYNRGILEGLKQEQFYYANVDYKNDSLSYSLHERDTFPLTMSSWRSSNYQLYVQGSVNYARTFGKHNVTGMVTAYRKYWETTDAEIPYNVIGTAARATYSFDDRYLVEANLGYNGSEQFAPSKRFGLFPSASLGWIASNESFLKDNEYITWLKFRGSYGLVGNDSMGGLRFLFQDNIEVGGGTNVSGLGGHTISEGLLGNKSITWELSKKMNLGFEIGLFKDFRINFDYFTENRDQILISRQTIPSFQGVSSSYIPKVNMGVVKNHGYEIEASYSHSFNKDFSLSVKGNFGFNDNEVVELDEPMRSEEYAYQYRTEGFRLGQAWGYLIDWNSPGKGYFTSQEEIDNYYDYGFGVPRVGDFVYKDVNGDGVIDDKDLSPIGYSTSIPGINYGVTLGFNFKGIDFNVLFSGLGRYSKYYSGQGVVEYTKSGTYFEWTRHGWTEERYNNGDKISYPAISTAQTVSHAANDFFIQNRSFLRLKNIELGYTLPSRFLSRAGVNSVRVYVSGQNLFVWDNLRVTHLDPEQNNSYGYPITKNVSLGLNINF
;
A
#
# COMPACT_ATOMS: atom_id res chain seq x y z
N MET A 1 -8.74 -1.41 -2.32
CA MET A 1 -7.44 -1.80 -1.74
C MET A 1 -6.35 -1.52 -2.75
N GLN A 2 -5.26 -0.94 -2.31
CA GLN A 2 -4.07 -0.69 -3.10
C GLN A 2 -2.92 -1.52 -2.51
N SER A 3 -2.17 -2.24 -3.35
CA SER A 3 -1.05 -3.06 -2.89
C SER A 3 0.07 -2.21 -2.28
N GLY A 4 0.65 -2.64 -1.18
CA GLY A 4 1.79 -1.98 -0.54
C GLY A 4 3.16 -2.37 -1.10
N GLY A 5 3.21 -3.34 -2.03
CA GLY A 5 4.43 -3.88 -2.61
C GLY A 5 4.45 -5.42 -2.58
N GLY A 6 5.56 -6.02 -3.04
CA GLY A 6 5.76 -7.48 -3.08
C GLY A 6 6.82 -8.00 -2.11
N GLN A 7 7.40 -7.14 -1.27
CA GLN A 7 8.48 -7.52 -0.35
C GLN A 7 7.99 -8.51 0.71
N PRO A 8 8.68 -9.65 0.93
CA PRO A 8 8.32 -10.61 1.94
C PRO A 8 8.18 -9.99 3.33
N GLY A 9 7.02 -10.25 3.99
CA GLY A 9 6.73 -9.74 5.32
C GLY A 9 6.41 -8.23 5.42
N VAL A 10 6.31 -7.49 4.29
CA VAL A 10 5.98 -6.04 4.21
C VAL A 10 4.91 -5.76 3.13
N ASP A 11 4.16 -6.77 2.74
CA ASP A 11 3.19 -6.78 1.65
C ASP A 11 1.77 -6.29 2.04
N GLY A 12 1.68 -5.40 3.03
CA GLY A 12 0.41 -4.81 3.49
C GLY A 12 -0.32 -4.04 2.37
N ALA A 13 -1.65 -3.95 2.49
CA ALA A 13 -2.47 -3.17 1.57
C ALA A 13 -3.06 -1.93 2.25
N THR A 14 -3.07 -0.81 1.55
CA THR A 14 -3.80 0.39 1.97
C THR A 14 -5.26 0.26 1.55
N MET A 15 -6.16 0.55 2.49
CA MET A 15 -7.60 0.47 2.28
C MET A 15 -8.26 1.82 2.48
N TYR A 16 -9.11 2.22 1.54
CA TYR A 16 -10.00 3.36 1.64
C TYR A 16 -11.44 2.91 1.45
N LEU A 17 -12.35 3.41 2.29
CA LEU A 17 -13.78 3.19 2.15
C LEU A 17 -14.43 4.49 1.69
N ARG A 18 -15.03 4.49 0.49
CA ARG A 18 -15.67 5.68 -0.12
C ARG A 18 -14.72 6.87 -0.31
N GLY A 19 -13.42 6.61 -0.57
CA GLY A 19 -12.40 7.65 -0.73
C GLY A 19 -11.88 8.17 0.61
N ALA A 20 -11.54 9.47 0.69
CA ALA A 20 -11.14 10.15 1.92
C ALA A 20 -11.72 11.56 1.97
N ALA A 21 -12.16 11.96 3.15
CA ALA A 21 -12.70 13.28 3.45
C ALA A 21 -11.87 14.01 4.53
N THR A 22 -10.65 13.59 4.80
CA THR A 22 -9.78 14.19 5.80
C THR A 22 -8.33 14.25 5.34
N THR A 23 -7.58 15.21 5.85
CA THR A 23 -6.12 15.29 5.72
C THR A 23 -5.40 14.45 6.77
N ASN A 24 -6.06 14.08 7.87
CA ASN A 24 -5.56 13.27 8.98
C ASN A 24 -5.89 11.79 8.75
N GLY A 25 -5.64 10.89 9.70
CA GLY A 25 -5.78 9.44 9.57
C GLY A 25 -6.96 8.98 8.68
N LYS A 26 -6.67 8.27 7.58
CA LYS A 26 -7.63 7.90 6.50
C LYS A 26 -8.03 6.44 6.51
N SER A 27 -7.37 5.60 7.32
CA SER A 27 -7.60 4.16 7.36
C SER A 27 -8.91 3.80 8.06
N PRO A 28 -9.65 2.78 7.58
CA PRO A 28 -10.81 2.26 8.31
C PRO A 28 -10.39 1.51 9.58
N LEU A 29 -11.29 1.45 10.54
CA LEU A 29 -11.15 0.64 11.74
C LEU A 29 -11.31 -0.85 11.39
N ILE A 30 -10.39 -1.70 11.82
CA ILE A 30 -10.47 -3.15 11.63
C ILE A 30 -10.82 -3.81 12.97
N LEU A 31 -11.92 -4.53 13.00
CA LEU A 31 -12.37 -5.29 14.16
C LEU A 31 -12.36 -6.80 13.87
N VAL A 32 -11.68 -7.56 14.70
CA VAL A 32 -11.70 -9.02 14.65
C VAL A 32 -12.43 -9.53 15.89
N ASP A 33 -13.57 -10.20 15.69
CA ASP A 33 -14.46 -10.66 16.76
C ASP A 33 -14.87 -9.55 17.75
N GLY A 34 -15.02 -8.31 17.24
CA GLY A 34 -15.43 -7.13 18.01
C GLY A 34 -14.30 -6.37 18.71
N VAL A 35 -13.06 -6.81 18.60
CA VAL A 35 -11.88 -6.12 19.17
C VAL A 35 -11.03 -5.52 18.05
N GLU A 36 -10.60 -4.28 18.25
CA GLU A 36 -9.75 -3.55 17.28
C GLU A 36 -8.38 -4.22 17.13
N ARG A 37 -7.96 -4.34 15.86
CA ARG A 37 -6.65 -4.87 15.46
C ARG A 37 -6.02 -3.95 14.42
N ASP A 38 -4.73 -3.72 14.53
CA ASP A 38 -4.01 -2.75 13.67
C ASP A 38 -3.87 -3.21 12.22
N ASN A 39 -3.88 -4.53 11.96
CA ASN A 39 -3.52 -5.04 10.64
C ASN A 39 -4.29 -6.32 10.26
N ILE A 40 -4.93 -6.29 9.09
CA ILE A 40 -5.61 -7.45 8.49
C ILE A 40 -4.62 -8.53 7.99
N ARG A 41 -3.38 -8.16 7.70
CA ARG A 41 -2.34 -9.08 7.17
C ARG A 41 -2.08 -10.27 8.09
N THR A 42 -2.31 -10.09 9.38
CA THR A 42 -2.06 -11.13 10.40
C THR A 42 -3.20 -12.13 10.56
N VAL A 43 -4.33 -11.92 9.90
CA VAL A 43 -5.50 -12.81 9.93
C VAL A 43 -5.42 -13.78 8.74
N ASP A 44 -5.37 -15.08 9.00
CA ASP A 44 -5.44 -16.10 7.93
C ASP A 44 -6.87 -16.22 7.41
N MET A 45 -7.06 -16.22 6.08
CA MET A 45 -8.39 -16.35 5.46
C MET A 45 -9.08 -17.68 5.80
N ASN A 46 -8.32 -18.74 6.13
CA ASN A 46 -8.88 -20.01 6.58
C ASN A 46 -9.57 -19.90 7.95
N GLU A 47 -9.23 -18.88 8.76
CA GLU A 47 -9.84 -18.60 10.05
C GLU A 47 -11.11 -17.73 9.94
N VAL A 48 -11.35 -17.11 8.78
CA VAL A 48 -12.42 -16.14 8.57
C VAL A 48 -13.72 -16.85 8.17
N GLU A 49 -14.81 -16.52 8.86
CA GLU A 49 -16.17 -16.92 8.53
C GLU A 49 -16.83 -15.86 7.61
N SER A 50 -16.72 -14.58 8.00
CA SER A 50 -17.31 -13.47 7.24
C SER A 50 -16.53 -12.17 7.40
N ILE A 51 -16.60 -11.31 6.37
CA ILE A 51 -16.12 -9.94 6.41
C ILE A 51 -17.27 -9.02 6.04
N SER A 52 -17.58 -8.07 6.93
CA SER A 52 -18.61 -7.05 6.71
C SER A 52 -17.97 -5.67 6.73
N VAL A 53 -18.38 -4.81 5.80
CA VAL A 53 -17.86 -3.45 5.70
C VAL A 53 -18.97 -2.46 6.03
N LEU A 54 -18.80 -1.73 7.14
CA LEU A 54 -19.73 -0.72 7.62
C LEU A 54 -19.27 0.66 7.14
N LYS A 55 -20.08 1.30 6.33
CA LYS A 55 -19.72 2.56 5.65
C LYS A 55 -20.52 3.74 6.17
N ASP A 56 -21.72 3.52 6.68
CA ASP A 56 -22.70 4.54 7.08
C ASP A 56 -22.55 4.95 8.53
N ALA A 57 -22.96 6.18 8.88
CA ALA A 57 -22.88 6.68 10.24
C ALA A 57 -23.68 5.82 11.24
N SER A 58 -24.89 5.35 10.88
CA SER A 58 -25.69 4.49 11.74
C SER A 58 -25.01 3.17 12.05
N ALA A 59 -24.37 2.56 11.06
CA ALA A 59 -23.65 1.30 11.23
C ALA A 59 -22.36 1.46 12.05
N THR A 60 -21.69 2.63 11.96
CA THR A 60 -20.39 2.87 12.63
C THR A 60 -20.51 3.54 14.01
N ALA A 61 -21.68 4.09 14.36
CA ALA A 61 -21.90 4.82 15.62
C ALA A 61 -21.59 3.99 16.90
N LEU A 62 -21.74 2.67 16.82
CA LEU A 62 -21.45 1.75 17.94
C LEU A 62 -19.95 1.56 18.20
N TYR A 63 -19.12 1.86 17.23
CA TYR A 63 -17.66 1.63 17.29
C TYR A 63 -16.89 2.92 17.62
N GLY A 64 -17.62 3.92 18.05
CA GLY A 64 -17.05 5.16 18.56
C GLY A 64 -16.30 5.98 17.52
N VAL A 65 -15.34 6.72 18.00
CA VAL A 65 -14.60 7.76 17.27
C VAL A 65 -13.74 7.25 16.10
N GLN A 66 -13.31 6.03 16.17
CA GLN A 66 -12.47 5.44 15.12
C GLN A 66 -13.29 4.95 13.91
N GLY A 67 -14.63 4.88 14.05
CA GLY A 67 -15.55 4.53 12.96
C GLY A 67 -15.74 5.60 11.89
N ALA A 68 -15.16 6.79 12.02
CA ALA A 68 -15.34 7.89 11.09
C ALA A 68 -14.95 7.57 9.64
N ASN A 69 -13.91 6.76 9.45
CA ASN A 69 -13.45 6.32 8.12
C ASN A 69 -14.08 4.99 7.67
N GLY A 70 -15.13 4.51 8.39
CA GLY A 70 -15.75 3.22 8.19
C GLY A 70 -15.10 2.11 9.00
N VAL A 71 -15.77 0.96 9.08
CA VAL A 71 -15.36 -0.19 9.90
C VAL A 71 -15.37 -1.45 9.07
N ILE A 72 -14.32 -2.26 9.20
CA ILE A 72 -14.23 -3.60 8.64
C ILE A 72 -14.39 -4.60 9.79
N LEU A 73 -15.50 -5.34 9.79
CA LEU A 73 -15.78 -6.38 10.76
C LEU A 73 -15.35 -7.72 10.20
N ILE A 74 -14.45 -8.40 10.88
CA ILE A 74 -14.00 -9.76 10.57
C ILE A 74 -14.53 -10.66 11.68
N GLN A 75 -15.36 -11.61 11.30
CA GLN A 75 -15.79 -12.68 12.18
C GLN A 75 -15.00 -13.94 11.89
N THR A 76 -14.44 -14.55 12.92
CA THR A 76 -13.68 -15.78 12.78
C THR A 76 -14.56 -17.00 12.99
N ARG A 77 -14.15 -18.13 12.40
CA ARG A 77 -14.90 -19.38 12.44
C ARG A 77 -15.04 -19.89 13.86
N LYS A 78 -16.21 -20.42 14.17
CA LYS A 78 -16.54 -21.07 15.42
C LYS A 78 -16.84 -22.54 15.24
N GLY A 79 -16.68 -23.32 16.31
CA GLY A 79 -17.12 -24.70 16.33
C GLY A 79 -18.65 -24.80 16.32
N GLN A 80 -19.16 -25.90 15.80
CA GLN A 80 -20.58 -26.26 15.86
C GLN A 80 -20.73 -27.63 16.52
N LYS A 81 -21.84 -27.85 17.22
CA LYS A 81 -22.16 -29.14 17.82
C LYS A 81 -22.17 -30.23 16.73
N GLY A 82 -21.38 -31.27 16.90
CA GLY A 82 -21.23 -32.33 15.92
C GLY A 82 -19.88 -33.05 16.03
N LYS A 83 -19.68 -34.03 15.15
CA LYS A 83 -18.41 -34.77 15.06
C LYS A 83 -17.27 -33.82 14.68
N ALA A 84 -16.08 -34.14 15.14
CA ALA A 84 -14.87 -33.43 14.75
C ALA A 84 -14.67 -33.51 13.23
N GLN A 85 -14.42 -32.38 12.61
CA GLN A 85 -14.05 -32.23 11.21
C GLN A 85 -12.62 -31.75 11.13
N LEU A 86 -11.79 -32.46 10.38
CA LEU A 86 -10.40 -32.10 10.12
C LEU A 86 -10.29 -31.64 8.66
N SER A 87 -9.72 -30.47 8.44
CA SER A 87 -9.40 -29.94 7.10
C SER A 87 -7.92 -29.61 7.01
N ILE A 88 -7.26 -30.07 5.97
CA ILE A 88 -5.85 -29.81 5.69
C ILE A 88 -5.76 -29.15 4.33
N SER A 89 -5.07 -28.01 4.25
CA SER A 89 -4.75 -27.35 2.98
C SER A 89 -3.25 -27.16 2.82
N PHE A 90 -2.77 -27.28 1.59
CA PHE A 90 -1.39 -27.02 1.21
C PHE A 90 -1.37 -26.32 -0.14
N ASP A 91 -0.62 -25.22 -0.22
CA ASP A 91 -0.38 -24.44 -1.43
C ASP A 91 1.11 -24.28 -1.67
N GLN A 92 1.56 -24.64 -2.86
CA GLN A 92 2.89 -24.31 -3.37
C GLN A 92 2.77 -23.29 -4.49
N SER A 93 3.37 -22.13 -4.30
CA SER A 93 3.34 -21.00 -5.23
C SER A 93 4.73 -20.68 -5.76
N TRP A 94 4.76 -20.10 -6.95
CA TRP A 94 5.94 -19.46 -7.53
C TRP A 94 5.63 -17.99 -7.78
N THR A 95 6.43 -17.14 -7.16
CA THR A 95 6.28 -15.70 -7.17
C THR A 95 7.27 -15.07 -8.15
N SER A 96 6.81 -14.18 -9.00
CA SER A 96 7.61 -13.35 -9.92
C SER A 96 7.09 -11.91 -9.95
N PHE A 97 7.84 -10.98 -10.55
CA PHE A 97 7.40 -9.59 -10.67
C PHE A 97 6.35 -9.42 -11.78
N THR A 98 5.41 -8.48 -11.61
CA THR A 98 4.37 -8.17 -12.62
C THR A 98 4.96 -7.41 -13.80
N LYS A 99 5.82 -6.45 -13.53
CA LYS A 99 6.59 -5.67 -14.50
C LYS A 99 8.04 -5.57 -14.07
N GLU A 100 8.94 -5.49 -15.02
CA GLU A 100 10.39 -5.39 -14.82
C GLU A 100 10.96 -4.40 -15.84
N PRO A 101 12.10 -3.74 -15.54
CA PRO A 101 12.76 -2.88 -16.51
C PRO A 101 13.18 -3.65 -17.76
N ASP A 102 12.89 -3.11 -18.93
CA ASP A 102 13.44 -3.62 -20.18
C ASP A 102 14.94 -3.27 -20.24
N ARG A 103 15.75 -4.30 -20.41
CA ARG A 103 17.19 -4.16 -20.46
C ARG A 103 17.62 -3.47 -21.75
N LEU A 104 18.47 -2.47 -21.64
CA LEU A 104 19.26 -1.95 -22.75
C LEU A 104 20.61 -2.65 -22.82
N HIS A 105 21.07 -2.94 -24.03
CA HIS A 105 22.42 -3.44 -24.25
C HIS A 105 23.47 -2.34 -24.11
N SER A 106 24.72 -2.72 -23.85
CA SER A 106 25.82 -1.78 -23.66
C SER A 106 26.03 -0.84 -24.86
N TRP A 107 25.89 -1.33 -26.09
CA TRP A 107 26.00 -0.48 -27.29
C TRP A 107 24.82 0.50 -27.41
N GLU A 108 23.61 0.09 -27.02
CA GLU A 108 22.42 0.98 -26.99
C GLU A 108 22.59 2.11 -25.97
N TYR A 109 23.14 1.78 -24.79
CA TYR A 109 23.53 2.78 -23.82
C TYR A 109 24.53 3.79 -24.40
N CYS A 110 25.59 3.30 -25.09
CA CYS A 110 26.60 4.17 -25.70
C CYS A 110 26.00 5.09 -26.77
N GLU A 111 25.09 4.58 -27.60
CA GLU A 111 24.39 5.33 -28.64
C GLU A 111 23.51 6.43 -28.01
N LEU A 112 22.70 6.09 -27.02
CA LEU A 112 21.83 7.05 -26.31
C LEU A 112 22.63 8.08 -25.49
N ARG A 113 23.76 7.68 -24.90
CA ARG A 113 24.67 8.60 -24.22
C ARG A 113 25.27 9.62 -25.18
N ASN A 114 25.69 9.19 -26.37
CA ASN A 114 26.17 10.08 -27.41
C ASN A 114 25.07 11.00 -27.92
N GLU A 115 23.84 10.50 -28.09
CA GLU A 115 22.66 11.30 -28.45
C GLU A 115 22.39 12.41 -27.41
N ALA A 116 22.38 12.05 -26.10
CA ALA A 116 22.18 13.01 -25.04
C ALA A 116 23.27 14.10 -25.02
N LEU A 117 24.54 13.71 -25.19
CA LEU A 117 25.66 14.65 -25.29
C LEU A 117 25.53 15.58 -26.51
N SER A 118 25.11 15.02 -27.65
CA SER A 118 24.87 15.82 -28.86
C SER A 118 23.78 16.85 -28.68
N ASN A 119 22.65 16.44 -28.01
CA ASN A 119 21.57 17.37 -27.71
C ASN A 119 22.00 18.48 -26.75
N ASP A 120 22.98 18.19 -25.88
CA ASP A 120 23.57 19.18 -24.94
C ASP A 120 24.70 20.00 -25.58
N GLY A 121 25.03 19.80 -26.89
CA GLY A 121 26.09 20.51 -27.61
C GLY A 121 27.50 19.98 -27.35
N TYR A 122 27.64 18.76 -26.77
CA TYR A 122 28.95 18.13 -26.58
C TYR A 122 29.27 17.10 -27.67
N GLY A 123 30.57 16.80 -27.83
CA GLY A 123 31.00 15.71 -28.69
C GLY A 123 30.67 14.33 -28.12
N PRO A 124 30.72 13.27 -28.98
CA PRO A 124 30.41 11.91 -28.55
C PRO A 124 31.45 11.40 -27.53
N GLN A 125 30.96 10.73 -26.49
CA GLN A 125 31.81 10.04 -25.50
C GLN A 125 32.36 8.71 -26.02
N PHE A 126 31.61 8.01 -26.86
CA PHE A 126 31.95 6.72 -27.42
C PHE A 126 32.07 6.82 -28.93
N SER A 127 33.25 6.44 -29.46
CA SER A 127 33.43 6.38 -30.92
C SER A 127 32.67 5.20 -31.54
N GLU A 128 32.42 5.24 -32.84
CA GLU A 128 31.78 4.12 -33.56
C GLU A 128 32.57 2.81 -33.41
N GLU A 129 33.92 2.89 -33.33
CA GLU A 129 34.78 1.73 -33.09
C GLU A 129 34.51 1.10 -31.72
N ILE A 130 34.39 1.91 -30.65
CA ILE A 130 34.05 1.45 -29.30
C ILE A 130 32.68 0.79 -29.28
N ILE A 131 31.68 1.42 -29.93
CA ILE A 131 30.33 0.87 -30.05
C ILE A 131 30.32 -0.47 -30.80
N ALA A 132 31.11 -0.58 -31.91
CA ALA A 132 31.27 -1.82 -32.64
C ALA A 132 31.91 -2.93 -31.80
N LYS A 133 32.89 -2.59 -30.95
CA LYS A 133 33.49 -3.53 -29.99
C LYS A 133 32.54 -3.99 -28.90
N TYR A 134 31.64 -3.13 -28.44
CA TYR A 134 30.52 -3.54 -27.53
C TYR A 134 29.54 -4.48 -28.24
N LYS A 135 29.25 -4.29 -29.53
CA LYS A 135 28.42 -5.22 -30.32
C LYS A 135 29.15 -6.56 -30.56
N ASN A 136 30.47 -6.53 -30.75
CA ASN A 136 31.29 -7.71 -30.90
C ASN A 136 32.66 -7.53 -30.22
N PRO A 137 32.86 -7.97 -28.97
CA PRO A 137 34.12 -7.84 -28.24
C PRO A 137 35.34 -8.50 -28.91
N LEU A 138 35.12 -9.43 -29.83
CA LEU A 138 36.20 -10.16 -30.53
C LEU A 138 36.63 -9.47 -31.86
N LEU A 139 36.00 -8.35 -32.21
CA LEU A 139 36.28 -7.61 -33.42
C LEU A 139 37.75 -7.20 -33.50
N GLY A 140 38.43 -7.64 -34.58
CA GLY A 140 39.85 -7.32 -34.87
C GLY A 140 40.88 -8.13 -34.06
N LEU A 141 40.46 -9.13 -33.29
CA LEU A 141 41.41 -10.07 -32.66
C LEU A 141 41.89 -11.14 -33.67
N ASP A 142 43.17 -11.49 -33.58
CA ASP A 142 43.75 -12.57 -34.39
C ASP A 142 43.67 -13.91 -33.64
N PRO A 143 42.83 -14.89 -34.08
CA PRO A 143 42.70 -16.18 -33.44
C PRO A 143 44.01 -17.02 -33.44
N THR A 144 45.01 -16.64 -34.23
CA THR A 144 46.30 -17.35 -34.30
C THR A 144 47.33 -16.79 -33.31
N SER A 145 46.99 -15.69 -32.62
CA SER A 145 47.90 -15.09 -31.61
C SER A 145 48.16 -16.03 -30.44
N PRO A 146 49.44 -16.20 -30.01
CA PRO A 146 49.77 -16.99 -28.82
C PRO A 146 49.06 -16.49 -27.53
N ASP A 147 48.64 -15.21 -27.50
CA ASP A 147 47.98 -14.57 -26.37
C ASP A 147 46.45 -14.39 -26.58
N TYR A 148 45.90 -15.10 -27.55
CA TYR A 148 44.51 -14.91 -27.98
C TYR A 148 43.52 -15.08 -26.81
N ASP A 149 43.66 -16.10 -25.97
CA ASP A 149 42.75 -16.37 -24.86
C ASP A 149 42.76 -15.25 -23.80
N ASN A 150 43.97 -14.67 -23.53
CA ASN A 150 44.05 -13.51 -22.62
C ASN A 150 43.42 -12.25 -23.25
N GLN A 151 43.65 -12.03 -24.55
CA GLN A 151 43.05 -10.94 -25.26
C GLN A 151 41.49 -11.05 -25.29
N VAL A 152 40.99 -12.25 -25.53
CA VAL A 152 39.54 -12.53 -25.46
C VAL A 152 38.98 -12.25 -24.05
N ALA A 153 39.69 -12.71 -23.01
CA ALA A 153 39.27 -12.47 -21.64
C ALA A 153 39.26 -10.97 -21.30
N MET A 154 40.30 -10.21 -21.68
CA MET A 154 40.39 -8.78 -21.45
C MET A 154 39.31 -8.02 -22.23
N ARG A 155 39.14 -8.32 -23.52
CA ARG A 155 38.12 -7.70 -24.37
C ARG A 155 36.69 -7.92 -23.82
N LYS A 156 36.34 -9.12 -23.38
CA LYS A 156 35.05 -9.41 -22.76
C LYS A 156 34.85 -8.68 -21.43
N ALA A 157 35.93 -8.40 -20.70
CA ALA A 157 35.86 -7.67 -19.45
C ALA A 157 35.71 -6.15 -19.68
N VAL A 158 36.43 -5.61 -20.71
CA VAL A 158 36.35 -4.17 -21.11
C VAL A 158 35.02 -3.86 -21.78
N TYR A 159 34.62 -4.66 -22.77
CA TYR A 159 33.41 -4.48 -23.55
C TYR A 159 32.29 -5.42 -23.07
N CYS A 160 32.04 -5.37 -21.77
CA CYS A 160 31.00 -6.19 -21.15
C CYS A 160 29.60 -5.69 -21.52
N ASP A 161 28.65 -6.61 -21.42
CA ASP A 161 27.21 -6.34 -21.62
C ASP A 161 26.44 -6.95 -20.47
N ASN A 162 26.42 -6.24 -19.32
CA ASN A 162 25.93 -6.73 -18.04
C ASN A 162 24.48 -6.38 -17.78
N ASP A 163 23.69 -7.37 -17.34
CA ASP A 163 22.34 -7.19 -16.84
C ASP A 163 22.33 -7.25 -15.31
N PHE A 164 22.61 -6.13 -14.65
CA PHE A 164 22.69 -6.07 -13.20
C PHE A 164 21.36 -6.31 -12.51
N TYR A 165 20.24 -5.97 -13.14
CA TYR A 165 18.93 -6.29 -12.57
C TYR A 165 18.76 -7.80 -12.42
N ARG A 166 19.09 -8.58 -13.47
CA ARG A 166 19.03 -10.05 -13.44
C ARG A 166 20.16 -10.69 -12.60
N MET A 167 21.29 -10.03 -12.47
CA MET A 167 22.36 -10.52 -11.57
C MET A 167 21.92 -10.50 -10.11
N TYR A 168 21.13 -9.51 -9.70
CA TYR A 168 20.75 -9.32 -8.30
C TYR A 168 19.35 -9.81 -7.95
N LEU A 169 18.46 -9.98 -8.95
CA LEU A 169 17.07 -10.35 -8.74
C LEU A 169 16.69 -11.63 -9.47
N LYS A 170 16.18 -12.61 -8.72
CA LYS A 170 15.67 -13.89 -9.26
C LYS A 170 14.35 -13.67 -9.95
N LYS A 171 14.16 -14.33 -11.09
CA LYS A 171 12.88 -14.30 -11.82
C LYS A 171 11.72 -14.90 -11.05
N ASN A 172 11.96 -16.02 -10.35
CA ASN A 172 10.94 -16.77 -9.61
C ASN A 172 11.47 -17.18 -8.25
N THR A 173 10.60 -17.17 -7.23
CA THR A 173 10.89 -17.69 -5.88
C THR A 173 9.72 -18.53 -5.38
N PRO A 174 9.98 -19.54 -4.54
CA PRO A 174 8.94 -20.37 -3.96
C PRO A 174 8.26 -19.65 -2.79
N GLN A 175 6.95 -19.89 -2.66
CA GLN A 175 6.16 -19.58 -1.48
C GLN A 175 5.32 -20.81 -1.13
N SER A 176 5.34 -21.22 0.13
CA SER A 176 4.59 -22.38 0.60
C SER A 176 3.64 -21.98 1.72
N ARG A 177 2.42 -22.51 1.71
CA ARG A 177 1.44 -22.31 2.76
C ARG A 177 0.83 -23.66 3.14
N ALA A 178 0.68 -23.93 4.43
CA ALA A 178 0.01 -25.10 4.96
C ALA A 178 -0.93 -24.68 6.09
N ASN A 179 -2.14 -25.23 6.13
CA ASN A 179 -3.10 -25.00 7.19
C ASN A 179 -3.76 -26.30 7.62
N VAL A 180 -3.99 -26.44 8.91
CA VAL A 180 -4.73 -27.53 9.53
C VAL A 180 -5.83 -26.93 10.39
N ASN A 181 -7.09 -27.26 10.10
CA ASN A 181 -8.26 -26.81 10.83
C ASN A 181 -8.96 -28.02 11.48
N ILE A 182 -9.32 -27.88 12.74
CA ILE A 182 -10.14 -28.85 13.47
C ILE A 182 -11.33 -28.11 14.05
N SER A 183 -12.55 -28.55 13.78
CA SER A 183 -13.76 -27.98 14.34
C SER A 183 -14.74 -29.07 14.76
N GLY A 184 -15.54 -28.79 15.79
CA GLY A 184 -16.53 -29.71 16.30
C GLY A 184 -17.20 -29.20 17.58
N GLY A 185 -17.97 -30.03 18.20
CA GLY A 185 -18.58 -29.63 19.48
C GLY A 185 -19.43 -30.69 20.14
N THR A 186 -19.63 -30.54 21.44
CA THR A 186 -20.47 -31.30 22.30
C THR A 186 -21.60 -30.41 22.87
N ASP A 187 -22.39 -30.92 23.79
CA ASP A 187 -23.38 -30.12 24.56
C ASP A 187 -22.70 -29.09 25.49
N PHE A 188 -21.44 -29.33 25.86
CA PHE A 188 -20.70 -28.50 26.80
C PHE A 188 -19.74 -27.52 26.11
N VAL A 189 -19.06 -27.92 25.02
CA VAL A 189 -18.06 -27.07 24.35
C VAL A 189 -18.14 -27.20 22.82
N ASN A 190 -18.15 -26.04 22.13
CA ASN A 190 -17.89 -25.96 20.73
C ASN A 190 -16.47 -25.42 20.54
N TYR A 191 -15.73 -25.95 19.56
CA TYR A 191 -14.34 -25.62 19.37
C TYR A 191 -13.97 -25.48 17.87
N PHE A 192 -13.16 -24.50 17.57
CA PHE A 192 -12.44 -24.35 16.30
C PHE A 192 -10.97 -24.07 16.61
N VAL A 193 -10.08 -24.84 16.00
CA VAL A 193 -8.63 -24.66 16.13
C VAL A 193 -8.02 -24.64 14.74
N ASN A 194 -7.18 -23.64 14.46
CA ASN A 194 -6.38 -23.53 13.23
C ASN A 194 -4.90 -23.45 13.59
N VAL A 195 -4.07 -24.15 12.83
CA VAL A 195 -2.61 -23.99 12.79
C VAL A 195 -2.20 -23.73 11.36
N GLY A 196 -1.57 -22.59 11.12
CA GLY A 196 -1.12 -22.15 9.80
C GLY A 196 0.39 -21.93 9.76
N TYR A 197 1.02 -22.33 8.67
CA TYR A 197 2.42 -22.00 8.36
C TYR A 197 2.50 -21.36 6.98
N ILE A 198 3.30 -20.30 6.86
CA ILE A 198 3.65 -19.68 5.58
C ILE A 198 5.16 -19.42 5.51
N HIS A 199 5.76 -19.86 4.42
CA HIS A 199 7.09 -19.47 3.99
C HIS A 199 6.98 -18.62 2.72
N GLN A 200 7.56 -17.44 2.73
CA GLN A 200 7.60 -16.53 1.58
C GLN A 200 9.07 -16.23 1.26
N GLY A 201 9.57 -16.79 0.15
CA GLY A 201 10.92 -16.52 -0.34
C GLY A 201 11.04 -15.15 -1.00
N GLY A 202 12.23 -14.58 -0.98
CA GLY A 202 12.54 -13.32 -1.64
C GLY A 202 13.30 -13.49 -2.95
N ASN A 203 13.19 -12.48 -3.79
CA ASN A 203 13.76 -12.50 -5.15
C ASN A 203 15.23 -12.04 -5.22
N LEU A 204 15.96 -11.96 -4.09
CA LEU A 204 17.37 -11.60 -4.13
C LEU A 204 18.24 -12.77 -4.59
N ASN A 205 19.22 -12.49 -5.42
CA ASN A 205 20.25 -13.45 -5.84
C ASN A 205 21.49 -13.26 -4.96
N THR A 206 21.55 -13.97 -3.85
CA THR A 206 22.61 -13.87 -2.84
C THR A 206 23.69 -14.91 -3.07
N GLU A 207 24.92 -14.64 -2.60
CA GLU A 207 25.94 -15.67 -2.44
C GLU A 207 25.51 -16.70 -1.38
N SER A 208 26.18 -17.85 -1.35
CA SER A 208 25.85 -18.91 -0.39
C SER A 208 26.03 -18.43 1.06
N PRO A 209 25.08 -18.71 1.95
CA PRO A 209 25.24 -18.45 3.38
C PRO A 209 26.45 -19.14 4.00
N ASP A 210 26.85 -20.29 3.49
CA ASP A 210 28.05 -21.01 3.96
C ASP A 210 29.34 -20.25 3.66
N TYR A 211 29.37 -19.54 2.51
CA TYR A 211 30.51 -18.68 2.16
C TYR A 211 30.52 -17.38 2.95
N LEU A 212 29.35 -16.78 3.16
CA LEU A 212 29.22 -15.49 3.85
C LEU A 212 29.31 -15.62 5.38
N GLY A 213 28.99 -16.78 5.96
CA GLY A 213 28.80 -16.98 7.40
C GLY A 213 27.49 -16.40 7.95
N TYR A 214 26.59 -15.89 7.09
CA TYR A 214 25.25 -15.39 7.43
C TYR A 214 24.32 -15.45 6.20
N ASN A 215 23.01 -15.35 6.43
CA ASN A 215 22.01 -15.36 5.36
C ASN A 215 21.43 -13.95 5.13
N PRO A 216 21.78 -13.25 4.05
CA PRO A 216 21.25 -11.92 3.73
C PRO A 216 19.94 -11.98 2.91
N GLN A 217 19.42 -13.17 2.56
CA GLN A 217 18.25 -13.33 1.72
C GLN A 217 17.01 -12.66 2.34
N CYS A 218 16.19 -12.00 1.51
CA CYS A 218 14.87 -11.60 1.92
C CYS A 218 13.94 -12.80 2.00
N TYR A 219 13.38 -13.09 3.17
CA TYR A 219 12.33 -14.10 3.33
C TYR A 219 11.48 -13.82 4.56
N MET A 220 10.33 -14.45 4.62
CA MET A 220 9.44 -14.43 5.79
C MET A 220 8.95 -15.85 6.08
N ASP A 221 9.07 -16.24 7.35
CA ASP A 221 8.43 -17.43 7.93
C ASP A 221 7.44 -17.02 8.98
N ARG A 222 6.22 -17.54 8.96
CA ARG A 222 5.22 -17.31 9.99
C ARG A 222 4.49 -18.57 10.34
N LEU A 223 4.44 -18.84 11.65
CA LEU A 223 3.58 -19.82 12.25
C LEU A 223 2.42 -19.10 12.96
N SER A 224 1.19 -19.46 12.67
CA SER A 224 -0.03 -18.90 13.29
C SER A 224 -0.84 -19.97 13.98
N LEU A 225 -1.49 -19.59 15.06
CA LEU A 225 -2.40 -20.42 15.85
C LEU A 225 -3.66 -19.61 16.18
N ARG A 226 -4.83 -20.21 15.96
CA ARG A 226 -6.11 -19.71 16.49
C ARG A 226 -6.87 -20.81 17.20
N SER A 227 -7.50 -20.46 18.32
CA SER A 227 -8.41 -21.34 19.06
C SER A 227 -9.62 -20.53 19.51
N ASN A 228 -10.80 -20.89 19.05
CA ASN A 228 -12.08 -20.33 19.47
C ASN A 228 -12.88 -21.42 20.17
N LEU A 229 -13.17 -21.18 21.45
CA LEU A 229 -13.86 -22.12 22.35
C LEU A 229 -15.10 -21.45 22.93
N ASP A 230 -16.27 -22.04 22.72
CA ASP A 230 -17.51 -21.60 23.34
C ASP A 230 -18.00 -22.69 24.36
N PHE A 231 -17.99 -22.36 25.64
CA PHE A 231 -18.39 -23.24 26.74
C PHE A 231 -19.85 -22.95 27.17
N HIS A 232 -20.74 -23.89 27.01
CA HIS A 232 -22.12 -23.82 27.46
C HIS A 232 -22.20 -24.27 28.93
N ILE A 233 -21.90 -23.33 29.87
CA ILE A 233 -21.82 -23.63 31.33
C ILE A 233 -23.19 -24.03 31.86
N THR A 234 -24.22 -23.28 31.41
CA THR A 234 -25.64 -23.63 31.67
C THR A 234 -26.42 -23.35 30.38
N LYS A 235 -27.74 -23.61 30.38
CA LYS A 235 -28.62 -23.28 29.26
C LYS A 235 -28.67 -21.76 28.96
N SER A 236 -28.43 -20.94 29.99
CA SER A 236 -28.49 -19.48 29.93
C SER A 236 -27.11 -18.80 29.96
N LEU A 237 -26.04 -19.49 30.34
CA LEU A 237 -24.70 -18.91 30.45
C LEU A 237 -23.70 -19.56 29.51
N THR A 238 -23.17 -18.78 28.61
CA THR A 238 -22.09 -19.18 27.69
C THR A 238 -20.85 -18.36 27.99
N ALA A 239 -19.69 -19.02 28.11
CA ALA A 239 -18.38 -18.40 28.18
C ALA A 239 -17.62 -18.69 26.88
N SER A 240 -17.04 -17.66 26.29
CA SER A 240 -16.21 -17.80 25.06
C SER A 240 -14.78 -17.40 25.37
N LEU A 241 -13.82 -18.19 24.84
CA LEU A 241 -12.40 -17.91 24.91
C LEU A 241 -11.81 -17.99 23.51
N ASN A 242 -11.37 -16.84 22.98
CA ASN A 242 -10.72 -16.74 21.68
C ASN A 242 -9.23 -16.39 21.91
N ILE A 243 -8.34 -17.21 21.37
CA ILE A 243 -6.90 -17.01 21.42
C ILE A 243 -6.37 -17.03 19.99
N ALA A 244 -5.61 -16.01 19.61
CA ALA A 244 -4.86 -16.00 18.36
C ALA A 244 -3.44 -15.55 18.62
N SER A 245 -2.47 -16.22 17.99
CA SER A 245 -1.05 -15.90 18.12
C SER A 245 -0.34 -16.16 16.80
N TYR A 246 0.68 -15.38 16.52
CA TYR A 246 1.66 -15.74 15.50
C TYR A 246 3.08 -15.47 15.97
N ALA A 247 4.03 -16.24 15.41
CA ALA A 247 5.45 -15.99 15.44
C ALA A 247 5.95 -15.84 14.01
N GLU A 248 6.47 -14.66 13.68
CA GLU A 248 6.95 -14.29 12.36
C GLU A 248 8.44 -13.95 12.43
N ASN A 249 9.21 -14.43 11.46
CA ASN A 249 10.61 -14.11 11.26
C ASN A 249 10.78 -13.52 9.85
N VAL A 250 11.12 -12.24 9.77
CA VAL A 250 11.44 -11.54 8.51
C VAL A 250 12.94 -11.30 8.47
N ASN A 251 13.60 -11.80 7.43
CA ASN A 251 15.02 -11.60 7.21
C ASN A 251 15.28 -10.77 5.95
N MET A 252 16.37 -10.00 5.95
CA MET A 252 16.78 -9.16 4.81
C MET A 252 18.27 -8.80 4.95
N PRO A 253 18.92 -8.19 3.93
CA PRO A 253 20.26 -7.60 4.08
C PRO A 253 20.30 -6.53 5.19
N ALA A 254 21.51 -6.28 5.75
CA ALA A 254 21.68 -5.31 6.82
C ALA A 254 21.28 -3.90 6.44
N VAL A 255 20.53 -3.23 7.31
CA VAL A 255 20.07 -1.83 7.12
C VAL A 255 21.23 -0.86 7.42
N GLY A 256 21.83 -0.96 8.60
CA GLY A 256 22.96 -0.14 9.04
C GLY A 256 22.66 1.34 9.25
N ALA A 257 23.63 2.05 9.78
CA ALA A 257 23.53 3.49 10.08
C ALA A 257 23.35 4.38 8.84
N LEU A 258 23.71 3.89 7.64
CA LEU A 258 23.59 4.65 6.39
C LEU A 258 22.15 4.96 5.98
N TYR A 259 21.16 4.27 6.55
CA TYR A 259 19.75 4.48 6.29
C TYR A 259 19.01 5.16 7.46
N GLY A 260 19.64 6.13 8.10
CA GLY A 260 19.02 6.98 9.12
C GLY A 260 19.32 6.61 10.58
N GLY A 261 20.33 5.78 10.82
CA GLY A 261 20.88 5.51 12.17
C GLY A 261 20.08 4.57 13.06
N ASN A 262 18.79 4.37 12.83
CA ASN A 262 17.98 3.43 13.58
C ASN A 262 17.44 2.30 12.67
N PRO A 263 18.07 1.11 12.67
CA PRO A 263 17.61 -0.03 11.86
C PRO A 263 16.28 -0.61 12.35
N ALA A 264 15.83 -0.25 13.55
CA ALA A 264 14.52 -0.64 14.05
C ALA A 264 13.35 0.12 13.41
N ALA A 265 13.59 1.27 12.78
CA ALA A 265 12.56 2.01 12.08
C ALA A 265 12.15 1.30 10.78
N ASP A 266 10.85 1.03 10.62
CA ASP A 266 10.34 0.35 9.41
C ASP A 266 10.64 1.14 8.12
N GLY A 267 10.67 2.47 8.19
CA GLY A 267 11.06 3.33 7.07
C GLY A 267 12.48 3.07 6.59
N ASN A 268 13.44 2.86 7.49
CA ASN A 268 14.83 2.60 7.13
C ASN A 268 15.00 1.23 6.45
N GLN A 269 14.23 0.21 6.87
CA GLN A 269 14.19 -1.08 6.20
C GLN A 269 13.65 -0.98 4.76
N GLN A 270 12.61 -0.19 4.56
CA GLN A 270 12.07 0.10 3.22
C GLN A 270 13.07 0.88 2.37
N TRP A 271 13.77 1.87 2.94
CA TRP A 271 14.80 2.64 2.25
C TRP A 271 15.93 1.76 1.75
N MET A 272 16.42 0.82 2.55
CA MET A 272 17.48 -0.11 2.14
C MET A 272 17.07 -0.96 0.94
N ILE A 273 15.87 -1.54 0.95
CA ILE A 273 15.36 -2.33 -0.18
C ILE A 273 15.12 -1.44 -1.41
N THR A 274 14.63 -0.23 -1.21
CA THR A 274 14.45 0.76 -2.27
C THR A 274 15.79 1.11 -2.93
N ASP A 275 16.83 1.36 -2.13
CA ASP A 275 18.18 1.64 -2.62
C ASP A 275 18.76 0.44 -3.40
N LEU A 276 18.59 -0.78 -2.89
CA LEU A 276 19.00 -1.99 -3.57
C LEU A 276 18.37 -2.13 -4.97
N ILE A 277 17.06 -1.98 -5.07
CA ILE A 277 16.33 -2.05 -6.35
C ILE A 277 16.78 -0.92 -7.28
N TYR A 278 16.92 0.30 -6.74
CA TYR A 278 17.41 1.44 -7.49
C TYR A 278 18.81 1.20 -8.05
N GLN A 279 19.76 0.76 -7.23
CA GLN A 279 21.14 0.46 -7.67
C GLN A 279 21.16 -0.62 -8.76
N SER A 280 20.36 -1.68 -8.59
CA SER A 280 20.29 -2.76 -9.58
C SER A 280 19.75 -2.33 -10.95
N GLN A 281 18.93 -1.25 -10.99
CA GLN A 281 18.40 -0.68 -12.23
C GLN A 281 19.33 0.36 -12.85
N THR A 282 20.16 1.03 -12.05
CA THR A 282 20.93 2.20 -12.49
C THR A 282 22.40 1.92 -12.72
N ILE A 283 22.93 0.73 -12.35
CA ILE A 283 24.27 0.34 -12.76
C ILE A 283 24.30 0.20 -14.27
N LEU A 284 25.25 0.92 -14.91
CA LEU A 284 25.33 1.00 -16.37
C LEU A 284 25.71 -0.36 -16.97
N PRO A 285 25.11 -0.80 -18.08
CA PRO A 285 25.39 -2.11 -18.68
C PRO A 285 26.86 -2.26 -19.16
N ILE A 286 27.52 -1.11 -19.41
CA ILE A 286 28.94 -1.04 -19.78
C ILE A 286 29.91 -1.23 -18.61
N SER A 287 29.40 -1.28 -17.36
CA SER A 287 30.23 -1.34 -16.16
C SER A 287 30.75 -2.74 -15.90
N PRO A 288 32.07 -2.95 -15.69
CA PRO A 288 32.61 -4.24 -15.25
C PRO A 288 32.09 -4.65 -13.88
N GLY A 289 32.01 -5.93 -13.59
CA GLY A 289 31.65 -6.41 -12.27
C GLY A 289 30.66 -7.57 -12.27
N PRO A 290 30.10 -7.93 -11.10
CA PRO A 290 30.08 -7.20 -9.81
C PRO A 290 31.33 -7.37 -8.95
N THR A 291 32.22 -8.31 -9.29
CA THR A 291 33.40 -8.63 -8.50
C THR A 291 34.67 -8.55 -9.36
N THR A 292 35.81 -8.39 -8.69
CA THR A 292 37.13 -8.35 -9.31
C THR A 292 37.54 -9.73 -9.82
N ASP A 293 38.43 -9.72 -10.81
CA ASP A 293 39.09 -10.92 -11.38
C ASP A 293 40.60 -10.75 -11.26
N SER A 294 41.27 -11.76 -10.66
CA SER A 294 42.71 -11.70 -10.42
C SER A 294 43.58 -11.56 -11.67
N ARG A 295 43.06 -11.92 -12.83
CA ARG A 295 43.76 -11.70 -14.12
C ARG A 295 44.00 -10.23 -14.43
N PHE A 296 43.28 -9.31 -13.80
CA PHE A 296 43.35 -7.87 -14.06
C PHE A 296 43.91 -7.06 -12.89
N GLY A 297 44.66 -7.68 -12.00
CA GLY A 297 45.50 -7.01 -11.00
C GLY A 297 44.85 -6.73 -9.65
N ALA A 298 43.80 -7.46 -9.27
CA ALA A 298 43.23 -7.42 -7.93
C ALA A 298 42.95 -8.83 -7.39
N GLU A 299 42.77 -8.99 -6.10
CA GLU A 299 42.27 -10.23 -5.52
C GLU A 299 40.93 -10.62 -6.11
N SER A 300 40.74 -11.87 -6.50
CA SER A 300 39.50 -12.34 -7.10
C SER A 300 38.35 -12.38 -6.09
N GLY A 301 37.16 -11.87 -6.48
CA GLY A 301 35.96 -11.97 -5.65
C GLY A 301 35.75 -10.78 -4.71
N ALA A 302 36.61 -9.77 -4.69
CA ALA A 302 36.34 -8.52 -4.00
C ALA A 302 35.25 -7.76 -4.79
N PHE A 303 34.40 -7.01 -4.11
CA PHE A 303 33.32 -6.33 -4.82
C PHE A 303 33.78 -5.01 -5.47
N ILE A 304 33.07 -4.63 -6.56
CA ILE A 304 33.32 -3.42 -7.32
C ILE A 304 32.28 -2.37 -6.91
N GLY A 305 32.79 -1.18 -6.58
CA GLY A 305 31.99 0.02 -6.43
C GLY A 305 31.95 0.83 -7.73
N TYR A 306 30.99 1.71 -7.87
CA TYR A 306 30.81 2.57 -9.03
C TYR A 306 30.83 4.01 -8.60
N ASN A 307 31.73 4.83 -9.19
CA ASN A 307 31.96 6.22 -8.79
C ASN A 307 30.78 7.17 -9.02
N TYR A 308 29.81 6.77 -9.83
CA TYR A 308 28.55 7.48 -10.08
C TYR A 308 27.40 7.03 -9.17
N LEU A 309 27.63 6.03 -8.31
CA LEU A 309 26.66 5.53 -7.34
C LEU A 309 27.22 5.65 -5.92
N ASP A 310 26.33 5.89 -4.96
CA ASP A 310 26.72 6.04 -3.56
C ASP A 310 27.07 4.70 -2.92
N ARG A 311 26.55 3.58 -3.45
CA ARG A 311 26.70 2.20 -2.94
C ARG A 311 26.64 1.20 -4.07
N SER A 312 27.21 0.01 -3.84
CA SER A 312 27.06 -1.13 -4.75
C SER A 312 25.90 -2.01 -4.31
N ALA A 313 25.02 -2.40 -5.26
CA ALA A 313 23.95 -3.36 -4.98
C ALA A 313 24.52 -4.72 -4.52
N PHE A 314 25.66 -5.13 -5.06
CA PHE A 314 26.36 -6.34 -4.63
C PHE A 314 26.81 -6.27 -3.17
N GLU A 315 27.36 -5.11 -2.74
CA GLU A 315 27.72 -4.86 -1.35
C GLU A 315 26.50 -5.00 -0.43
N ILE A 316 25.39 -4.33 -0.78
CA ILE A 316 24.17 -4.35 0.02
C ILE A 316 23.68 -5.80 0.22
N ILE A 317 23.66 -6.59 -0.84
CA ILE A 317 23.19 -7.98 -0.78
C ILE A 317 24.17 -8.88 -0.05
N ASN A 318 25.50 -8.81 -0.36
CA ASN A 318 26.42 -9.89 -0.02
C ASN A 318 27.51 -9.52 0.98
N ARG A 319 27.86 -8.24 1.14
CA ARG A 319 29.07 -7.84 1.91
C ARG A 319 28.77 -6.96 3.12
N ARG A 320 27.48 -6.73 3.41
CA ARG A 320 27.11 -5.81 4.47
C ARG A 320 26.61 -6.48 5.73
N GLY A 321 26.10 -7.70 5.61
CA GLY A 321 25.54 -8.45 6.74
C GLY A 321 24.06 -8.78 6.59
N PHE A 322 23.35 -8.90 7.70
CA PHE A 322 21.95 -9.31 7.72
C PHE A 322 21.14 -8.55 8.77
N HIS A 323 19.84 -8.49 8.56
CA HIS A 323 18.86 -7.92 9.47
C HIS A 323 17.70 -8.91 9.66
N THR A 324 17.44 -9.29 10.91
CA THR A 324 16.35 -10.22 11.27
C THR A 324 15.35 -9.50 12.18
N ASN A 325 14.08 -9.49 11.79
CA ASN A 325 12.98 -8.88 12.55
C ASN A 325 12.01 -10.00 12.98
N LYS A 326 12.07 -10.35 14.25
CA LYS A 326 11.19 -11.36 14.86
C LYS A 326 10.00 -10.66 15.50
N ARG A 327 8.79 -10.97 15.01
CA ARG A 327 7.53 -10.42 15.49
C ARG A 327 6.69 -11.51 16.12
N LYS A 328 6.12 -11.24 17.28
CA LYS A 328 5.23 -12.17 18.00
C LYS A 328 4.05 -11.39 18.54
N ASN A 329 2.87 -11.91 18.37
CA ASN A 329 1.70 -11.39 19.06
C ASN A 329 0.98 -12.49 19.85
N LEU A 330 0.17 -12.05 20.81
CA LEU A 330 -0.82 -12.87 21.47
C LEU A 330 -2.07 -11.99 21.62
N ASN A 331 -3.17 -12.41 21.02
CA ASN A 331 -4.48 -11.79 21.13
C ASN A 331 -5.37 -12.74 21.90
N THR A 332 -5.85 -12.31 23.06
CA THR A 332 -6.72 -13.13 23.92
C THR A 332 -8.00 -12.36 24.21
N GLN A 333 -9.13 -13.02 24.03
CA GLN A 333 -10.44 -12.45 24.33
C GLN A 333 -11.26 -13.47 25.13
N PHE A 334 -11.79 -13.01 26.25
CA PHE A 334 -12.75 -13.74 27.07
C PHE A 334 -14.06 -12.99 27.06
N SER A 335 -15.18 -13.71 26.88
CA SER A 335 -16.51 -13.12 27.00
C SER A 335 -17.47 -14.05 27.71
N LEU A 336 -18.38 -13.41 28.43
CA LEU A 336 -19.49 -14.08 29.10
C LEU A 336 -20.80 -13.53 28.54
N ASN A 337 -21.67 -14.40 28.07
CA ASN A 337 -23.02 -14.05 27.65
C ASN A 337 -24.03 -14.76 28.60
N TRP A 338 -24.85 -13.96 29.28
CA TRP A 338 -25.87 -14.43 30.19
C TRP A 338 -27.25 -14.07 29.66
N ASP A 339 -27.98 -15.06 29.20
CA ASP A 339 -29.40 -14.94 28.81
C ASP A 339 -30.27 -14.85 30.06
N LEU A 340 -30.94 -13.74 30.26
CA LEU A 340 -31.82 -13.44 31.38
C LEU A 340 -33.30 -13.61 31.01
N SER A 341 -33.59 -14.25 29.88
CA SER A 341 -34.95 -14.43 29.35
C SER A 341 -35.90 -15.13 30.36
N GLU A 342 -35.37 -16.07 31.12
CA GLU A 342 -36.17 -16.82 32.14
C GLU A 342 -36.18 -16.12 33.50
N LEU A 343 -35.14 -15.33 33.81
CA LEU A 343 -34.96 -14.72 35.14
C LEU A 343 -35.62 -13.34 35.24
N VAL A 344 -35.58 -12.52 34.17
CA VAL A 344 -36.03 -11.12 34.21
C VAL A 344 -37.14 -10.88 33.18
N THR A 345 -36.81 -10.95 31.88
CA THR A 345 -37.80 -10.81 30.81
C THR A 345 -37.26 -11.44 29.51
N LYS A 346 -38.18 -11.98 28.71
CA LYS A 346 -37.86 -12.63 27.45
C LYS A 346 -37.07 -11.67 26.53
N GLY A 347 -35.92 -12.16 26.03
CA GLY A 347 -35.08 -11.45 25.08
C GLY A 347 -34.05 -10.53 25.73
N LEU A 348 -33.93 -10.49 27.06
CA LEU A 348 -32.88 -9.73 27.74
C LEU A 348 -31.62 -10.60 27.90
N SER A 349 -30.46 -10.03 27.57
CA SER A 349 -29.15 -10.64 27.85
C SER A 349 -28.12 -9.61 28.27
N ILE A 350 -27.12 -10.04 28.99
CA ILE A 350 -25.95 -9.24 29.38
C ILE A 350 -24.71 -9.93 28.84
N THR A 351 -23.83 -9.13 28.23
CA THR A 351 -22.53 -9.60 27.72
C THR A 351 -21.42 -8.81 28.37
N GLY A 352 -20.46 -9.50 28.98
CA GLY A 352 -19.20 -8.92 29.43
C GLY A 352 -18.06 -9.45 28.57
N MET A 353 -17.12 -8.60 28.16
CA MET A 353 -15.95 -8.98 27.38
C MET A 353 -14.69 -8.28 27.90
N ALA A 354 -13.59 -9.04 27.96
CA ALA A 354 -12.26 -8.51 28.22
C ALA A 354 -11.29 -9.08 27.17
N ALA A 355 -10.47 -8.23 26.57
CA ALA A 355 -9.42 -8.65 25.64
C ALA A 355 -8.08 -8.06 26.05
N TYR A 356 -7.05 -8.91 25.95
CA TYR A 356 -5.67 -8.54 26.22
C TYR A 356 -4.80 -8.95 25.03
N ASP A 357 -4.19 -7.97 24.40
CA ASP A 357 -3.36 -8.15 23.22
C ASP A 357 -1.94 -7.68 23.49
N THR A 358 -0.97 -8.47 23.04
CA THR A 358 0.43 -8.08 23.09
C THR A 358 1.06 -8.18 21.71
N TYR A 359 1.96 -7.26 21.41
CA TYR A 359 2.81 -7.30 20.23
C TYR A 359 4.26 -7.08 20.66
N ASN A 360 5.13 -8.03 20.36
CA ASN A 360 6.54 -7.98 20.71
C ASN A 360 7.37 -8.06 19.42
N ARG A 361 8.37 -7.20 19.33
CA ARG A 361 9.29 -7.11 18.22
C ARG A 361 10.72 -7.21 18.74
N GLY A 362 11.52 -8.09 18.15
CA GLY A 362 12.95 -8.21 18.40
C GLY A 362 13.72 -8.13 17.09
N ILE A 363 14.63 -7.18 16.98
CA ILE A 363 15.51 -7.00 15.84
C ILE A 363 16.92 -7.43 16.24
N LEU A 364 17.55 -8.22 15.38
CA LEU A 364 18.96 -8.56 15.42
C LEU A 364 19.58 -8.13 14.09
N GLU A 365 20.58 -7.28 14.14
CA GLU A 365 21.36 -6.87 12.99
C GLU A 365 22.82 -7.25 13.15
N GLY A 366 23.35 -7.96 12.17
CA GLY A 366 24.77 -8.15 11.96
C GLY A 366 25.24 -7.20 10.86
N LEU A 367 26.17 -6.32 11.15
CA LEU A 367 26.70 -5.34 10.20
C LEU A 367 28.21 -5.49 10.07
N LYS A 368 28.74 -5.46 8.83
CA LYS A 368 30.18 -5.39 8.53
C LYS A 368 30.46 -4.35 7.43
N GLN A 369 31.71 -3.95 7.32
CA GLN A 369 32.18 -3.07 6.25
C GLN A 369 33.53 -3.53 5.74
N GLU A 370 33.66 -3.63 4.41
CA GLU A 370 34.86 -4.06 3.70
C GLU A 370 35.35 -2.95 2.76
N GLN A 371 36.63 -3.00 2.39
CA GLN A 371 37.16 -2.21 1.27
C GLN A 371 36.61 -2.75 -0.05
N PHE A 372 36.69 -1.94 -1.10
CA PHE A 372 36.23 -2.35 -2.43
C PHE A 372 37.11 -1.75 -3.52
N TYR A 373 36.90 -2.17 -4.75
CA TYR A 373 37.67 -1.69 -5.89
C TYR A 373 36.81 -0.87 -6.86
N TYR A 374 37.43 0.10 -7.51
CA TYR A 374 36.89 0.68 -8.74
C TYR A 374 37.50 -0.03 -9.95
N ALA A 375 36.68 -0.29 -10.96
CA ALA A 375 37.12 -0.81 -12.25
C ALA A 375 37.41 0.37 -13.18
N ASN A 376 38.67 0.43 -13.66
CA ASN A 376 39.14 1.49 -14.55
C ASN A 376 39.29 0.90 -15.96
N VAL A 377 38.45 1.31 -16.87
CA VAL A 377 38.45 0.89 -18.29
C VAL A 377 39.23 1.89 -19.12
N ASP A 378 40.24 1.40 -19.84
CA ASP A 378 41.00 2.17 -20.81
C ASP A 378 40.64 1.70 -22.23
N TYR A 379 39.76 2.43 -22.90
CA TYR A 379 39.33 2.11 -24.28
C TYR A 379 40.41 2.28 -25.32
N LYS A 380 41.46 3.08 -25.03
CA LYS A 380 42.55 3.30 -25.97
C LYS A 380 43.46 2.07 -26.06
N ASN A 381 43.68 1.40 -24.95
CA ASN A 381 44.55 0.22 -24.85
C ASN A 381 43.76 -1.09 -24.70
N ASP A 382 42.42 -1.02 -24.79
CA ASP A 382 41.51 -2.16 -24.58
C ASP A 382 41.81 -2.94 -23.25
N SER A 383 42.07 -2.19 -22.18
CA SER A 383 42.54 -2.78 -20.92
C SER A 383 41.63 -2.42 -19.72
N LEU A 384 41.59 -3.34 -18.75
CA LEU A 384 40.89 -3.17 -17.47
C LEU A 384 41.91 -3.26 -16.34
N SER A 385 41.83 -2.36 -15.42
CA SER A 385 42.60 -2.39 -14.16
C SER A 385 41.71 -2.05 -12.97
N TYR A 386 42.15 -2.37 -11.77
CA TYR A 386 41.41 -2.08 -10.54
C TYR A 386 42.21 -1.15 -9.65
N SER A 387 41.55 -0.20 -9.00
CA SER A 387 42.12 0.63 -7.96
C SER A 387 41.36 0.41 -6.66
N LEU A 388 42.11 0.12 -5.58
CA LEU A 388 41.53 -0.07 -4.25
C LEU A 388 40.94 1.26 -3.75
N HIS A 389 39.71 1.20 -3.28
CA HIS A 389 39.08 2.30 -2.51
C HIS A 389 39.22 1.98 -1.02
N GLU A 390 40.13 2.69 -0.38
CA GLU A 390 40.36 2.57 1.06
C GLU A 390 39.24 3.28 1.83
N ARG A 391 38.66 2.57 2.78
CA ARG A 391 37.70 3.09 3.75
C ARG A 391 37.85 2.32 5.07
N ASP A 392 37.29 2.83 6.14
CA ASP A 392 37.25 2.12 7.43
C ASP A 392 36.57 0.75 7.25
N THR A 393 37.21 -0.27 7.82
CA THR A 393 36.69 -1.64 7.81
C THR A 393 36.40 -2.11 9.21
N PHE A 394 35.37 -2.91 9.36
CA PHE A 394 35.08 -3.58 10.62
C PHE A 394 34.46 -4.97 10.36
N PRO A 395 34.76 -5.95 11.25
CA PRO A 395 34.21 -7.27 11.16
C PRO A 395 32.70 -7.27 11.45
N LEU A 396 32.04 -8.40 11.27
CA LEU A 396 30.63 -8.56 11.58
C LEU A 396 30.37 -8.25 13.06
N THR A 397 29.69 -7.14 13.30
CA THR A 397 29.28 -6.67 14.64
C THR A 397 27.77 -6.83 14.80
N MET A 398 27.35 -7.21 16.02
CA MET A 398 25.94 -7.48 16.32
C MET A 398 25.34 -6.35 17.17
N SER A 399 24.14 -5.93 16.78
CA SER A 399 23.30 -5.03 17.56
C SER A 399 21.87 -5.54 17.65
N SER A 400 21.15 -5.18 18.71
CA SER A 400 19.78 -5.64 18.90
C SER A 400 18.89 -4.55 19.49
N TRP A 401 17.62 -4.56 19.06
CA TRP A 401 16.56 -3.68 19.57
C TRP A 401 15.32 -4.51 19.91
N ARG A 402 14.58 -4.06 20.91
CA ARG A 402 13.35 -4.71 21.33
C ARG A 402 12.31 -3.64 21.61
N SER A 403 11.08 -3.91 21.15
CA SER A 403 9.90 -3.12 21.49
C SER A 403 8.72 -4.04 21.81
N SER A 404 7.85 -3.59 22.68
CA SER A 404 6.63 -4.31 23.05
C SER A 404 5.49 -3.32 23.23
N ASN A 405 4.31 -3.72 22.77
CA ASN A 405 3.07 -2.98 22.94
C ASN A 405 2.06 -3.90 23.56
N TYR A 406 1.17 -3.38 24.40
CA TYR A 406 0.00 -4.13 24.83
C TYR A 406 -1.26 -3.28 24.84
N GLN A 407 -2.39 -3.93 24.70
CA GLN A 407 -3.71 -3.33 24.72
C GLN A 407 -4.62 -4.12 25.66
N LEU A 408 -5.34 -3.40 26.48
CA LEU A 408 -6.42 -3.92 27.30
C LEU A 408 -7.74 -3.31 26.82
N TYR A 409 -8.70 -4.14 26.48
CA TYR A 409 -10.04 -3.74 26.10
C TYR A 409 -11.06 -4.43 27.00
N VAL A 410 -11.96 -3.64 27.62
CA VAL A 410 -13.04 -4.16 28.46
C VAL A 410 -14.36 -3.56 28.00
N GLN A 411 -15.38 -4.39 27.86
CA GLN A 411 -16.71 -3.98 27.40
C GLN A 411 -17.79 -4.67 28.22
N GLY A 412 -18.84 -3.94 28.56
CA GLY A 412 -20.09 -4.46 29.12
C GLY A 412 -21.28 -4.03 28.26
N SER A 413 -22.19 -4.95 27.93
CA SER A 413 -23.37 -4.66 27.11
C SER A 413 -24.62 -5.27 27.71
N VAL A 414 -25.70 -4.51 27.65
CA VAL A 414 -27.06 -5.00 27.93
C VAL A 414 -27.81 -5.02 26.60
N ASN A 415 -28.35 -6.18 26.24
CA ASN A 415 -29.04 -6.40 24.97
C ASN A 415 -30.48 -6.84 25.25
N TYR A 416 -31.41 -6.34 24.45
CA TYR A 416 -32.81 -6.74 24.46
C TYR A 416 -33.27 -7.00 23.04
N ALA A 417 -33.93 -8.12 22.77
CA ALA A 417 -34.49 -8.47 21.48
C ALA A 417 -35.79 -9.25 21.66
N ARG A 418 -36.90 -8.69 21.19
CA ARG A 418 -38.21 -9.32 21.34
C ARG A 418 -39.18 -8.99 20.22
N THR A 419 -39.96 -10.00 19.81
CA THR A 419 -41.05 -9.86 18.86
C THR A 419 -42.39 -9.83 19.58
N PHE A 420 -43.23 -8.87 19.33
CA PHE A 420 -44.60 -8.69 19.86
C PHE A 420 -45.56 -8.70 18.64
N GLY A 421 -46.03 -9.90 18.27
CA GLY A 421 -46.83 -10.03 17.07
C GLY A 421 -46.09 -9.55 15.80
N LYS A 422 -46.47 -8.41 15.24
CA LYS A 422 -45.82 -7.81 14.05
C LYS A 422 -44.72 -6.80 14.39
N HIS A 423 -44.48 -6.56 15.68
CA HIS A 423 -43.51 -5.59 16.16
C HIS A 423 -42.23 -6.26 16.62
N ASN A 424 -41.12 -6.00 15.93
CA ASN A 424 -39.78 -6.43 16.36
C ASN A 424 -39.08 -5.23 16.99
N VAL A 425 -38.62 -5.39 18.22
CA VAL A 425 -37.88 -4.37 18.97
C VAL A 425 -36.54 -4.95 19.39
N THR A 426 -35.45 -4.23 19.06
CA THR A 426 -34.14 -4.53 19.67
C THR A 426 -33.57 -3.28 20.31
N GLY A 427 -32.84 -3.48 21.40
CA GLY A 427 -32.12 -2.43 22.10
C GLY A 427 -30.77 -2.92 22.59
N MET A 428 -29.80 -2.06 22.59
CA MET A 428 -28.46 -2.34 23.13
C MET A 428 -27.94 -1.08 23.82
N VAL A 429 -27.36 -1.25 24.98
CA VAL A 429 -26.51 -0.24 25.63
C VAL A 429 -25.18 -0.90 25.93
N THR A 430 -24.10 -0.29 25.50
CA THR A 430 -22.74 -0.78 25.73
C THR A 430 -21.86 0.31 26.32
N ALA A 431 -20.91 -0.07 27.17
CA ALA A 431 -19.85 0.79 27.63
C ALA A 431 -18.53 0.05 27.49
N TYR A 432 -17.49 0.76 27.06
CA TYR A 432 -16.18 0.17 26.86
C TYR A 432 -15.06 1.10 27.31
N ARG A 433 -13.93 0.50 27.61
CA ARG A 433 -12.65 1.17 27.82
C ARG A 433 -11.57 0.45 27.02
N LYS A 434 -10.79 1.21 26.26
CA LYS A 434 -9.59 0.79 25.58
C LYS A 434 -8.40 1.52 26.17
N TYR A 435 -7.42 0.75 26.61
CA TYR A 435 -6.15 1.24 27.15
C TYR A 435 -5.03 0.56 26.38
N TRP A 436 -4.04 1.31 25.87
CA TRP A 436 -2.88 0.70 25.25
C TRP A 436 -1.62 1.49 25.55
N GLU A 437 -0.52 0.77 25.57
CA GLU A 437 0.82 1.27 25.86
C GLU A 437 1.80 0.78 24.81
N THR A 438 2.70 1.66 24.37
CA THR A 438 3.76 1.35 23.44
C THR A 438 5.10 1.68 24.08
N THR A 439 6.16 0.95 23.74
CA THR A 439 7.50 1.18 24.27
C THR A 439 8.02 2.59 23.97
N ASP A 440 7.59 3.18 22.86
CA ASP A 440 8.04 4.50 22.41
C ASP A 440 7.18 5.65 22.94
N ALA A 441 6.09 5.37 23.69
CA ALA A 441 5.21 6.38 24.23
C ALA A 441 5.36 6.50 25.76
N GLU A 442 5.82 7.64 26.22
CA GLU A 442 5.98 7.92 27.66
C GLU A 442 4.65 7.91 28.43
N ILE A 443 3.56 8.25 27.76
CA ILE A 443 2.22 8.29 28.34
C ILE A 443 1.31 7.31 27.59
N PRO A 444 0.65 6.37 28.30
CA PRO A 444 -0.30 5.43 27.65
C PRO A 444 -1.47 6.14 26.98
N TYR A 445 -2.16 5.45 26.11
CA TYR A 445 -3.38 5.92 25.45
C TYR A 445 -4.60 5.36 26.18
N ASN A 446 -5.65 6.16 26.29
CA ASN A 446 -6.89 5.74 26.97
C ASN A 446 -8.11 6.37 26.30
N VAL A 447 -9.06 5.52 25.89
CA VAL A 447 -10.34 5.92 25.29
C VAL A 447 -11.46 5.22 26.06
N ILE A 448 -12.51 5.96 26.37
CA ILE A 448 -13.74 5.40 26.96
C ILE A 448 -14.92 5.75 26.07
N GLY A 449 -15.91 4.89 26.02
CA GLY A 449 -17.11 5.14 25.24
C GLY A 449 -18.33 4.44 25.78
N THR A 450 -19.47 5.04 25.54
CA THR A 450 -20.78 4.46 25.75
C THR A 450 -21.58 4.62 24.46
N ALA A 451 -22.28 3.58 24.04
CA ALA A 451 -23.15 3.64 22.88
C ALA A 451 -24.52 3.00 23.20
N ALA A 452 -25.56 3.57 22.65
CA ALA A 452 -26.91 3.02 22.69
C ALA A 452 -27.44 2.83 21.28
N ARG A 453 -28.14 1.73 21.04
CA ARG A 453 -28.82 1.43 19.78
C ARG A 453 -30.22 0.95 20.07
N ALA A 454 -31.20 1.44 19.31
CA ALA A 454 -32.57 0.95 19.31
C ALA A 454 -33.01 0.70 17.87
N THR A 455 -33.57 -0.48 17.60
CA THR A 455 -34.18 -0.78 16.31
C THR A 455 -35.62 -1.20 16.48
N TYR A 456 -36.45 -0.80 15.52
CA TYR A 456 -37.84 -1.18 15.47
C TYR A 456 -38.20 -1.62 14.05
N SER A 457 -38.89 -2.75 13.92
CA SER A 457 -39.45 -3.21 12.67
C SER A 457 -40.93 -3.53 12.85
N PHE A 458 -41.75 -3.04 11.92
CA PHE A 458 -43.18 -3.36 11.88
C PHE A 458 -43.48 -4.24 10.64
N ASP A 459 -43.99 -5.45 10.97
CA ASP A 459 -44.41 -6.45 9.96
C ASP A 459 -43.33 -6.74 8.89
N ASP A 460 -42.06 -6.59 9.25
CA ASP A 460 -40.90 -6.68 8.37
C ASP A 460 -41.01 -5.77 7.12
N ARG A 461 -41.75 -4.64 7.23
CA ARG A 461 -41.96 -3.67 6.17
C ARG A 461 -41.31 -2.33 6.45
N TYR A 462 -41.54 -1.77 7.63
CA TYR A 462 -41.02 -0.48 8.03
C TYR A 462 -39.93 -0.66 9.09
N LEU A 463 -38.77 -0.14 8.85
CA LEU A 463 -37.59 -0.30 9.69
C LEU A 463 -37.14 1.08 10.18
N VAL A 464 -36.89 1.22 11.46
CA VAL A 464 -36.34 2.43 12.07
C VAL A 464 -35.18 2.04 12.98
N GLU A 465 -34.12 2.79 12.91
CA GLU A 465 -32.97 2.62 13.80
C GLU A 465 -32.49 3.97 14.31
N ALA A 466 -32.17 4.06 15.59
CA ALA A 466 -31.54 5.21 16.23
C ALA A 466 -30.32 4.75 17.01
N ASN A 467 -29.20 5.47 16.87
CA ASN A 467 -27.96 5.21 17.58
C ASN A 467 -27.45 6.50 18.24
N LEU A 468 -26.81 6.35 19.38
CA LEU A 468 -26.19 7.42 20.13
C LEU A 468 -24.84 6.97 20.65
N GLY A 469 -23.76 7.59 20.20
CA GLY A 469 -22.42 7.38 20.72
C GLY A 469 -22.00 8.55 21.63
N TYR A 470 -21.43 8.26 22.78
CA TYR A 470 -20.84 9.23 23.70
C TYR A 470 -19.44 8.77 24.08
N ASN A 471 -18.42 9.44 23.51
CA ASN A 471 -17.04 8.99 23.58
C ASN A 471 -16.13 10.05 24.17
N GLY A 472 -15.13 9.61 24.94
CA GLY A 472 -14.12 10.44 25.55
C GLY A 472 -12.71 10.03 25.10
N SER A 473 -11.91 11.00 24.69
CA SER A 473 -10.49 10.84 24.34
C SER A 473 -9.64 11.79 25.19
N GLU A 474 -8.56 11.27 25.73
CA GLU A 474 -7.62 12.04 26.54
C GLU A 474 -6.76 13.02 25.70
N GLN A 475 -6.82 12.90 24.36
CA GLN A 475 -6.10 13.79 23.45
C GLN A 475 -6.58 15.24 23.54
N PHE A 476 -7.77 15.47 24.10
CA PHE A 476 -8.37 16.79 24.23
C PHE A 476 -8.33 17.33 25.66
N ALA A 477 -8.37 18.67 25.79
CA ALA A 477 -8.50 19.32 27.08
C ALA A 477 -9.74 18.81 27.86
N PRO A 478 -9.75 18.79 29.21
CA PRO A 478 -10.84 18.23 30.00
C PRO A 478 -12.24 18.72 29.62
N SER A 479 -12.37 19.99 29.22
CA SER A 479 -13.66 20.58 28.78
C SER A 479 -14.11 20.17 27.37
N LYS A 480 -13.24 19.57 26.54
CA LYS A 480 -13.49 19.15 25.15
C LYS A 480 -13.35 17.64 24.94
N ARG A 481 -13.09 16.92 26.03
CA ARG A 481 -12.73 15.50 26.02
C ARG A 481 -13.86 14.61 25.51
N PHE A 482 -15.13 14.95 25.78
CA PHE A 482 -16.29 14.12 25.42
C PHE A 482 -17.03 14.69 24.22
N GLY A 483 -17.38 13.81 23.26
CA GLY A 483 -18.18 14.12 22.09
C GLY A 483 -19.45 13.26 22.02
N LEU A 484 -20.55 13.82 21.51
CA LEU A 484 -21.84 13.17 21.33
C LEU A 484 -22.12 13.00 19.81
N PHE A 485 -22.42 11.77 19.39
CA PHE A 485 -22.53 11.39 17.98
C PHE A 485 -23.85 10.64 17.72
N PRO A 486 -24.96 11.33 17.46
CA PRO A 486 -26.23 10.72 17.10
C PRO A 486 -26.29 10.29 15.65
N SER A 487 -27.04 9.22 15.38
CA SER A 487 -27.38 8.80 14.01
C SER A 487 -28.75 8.10 13.97
N ALA A 488 -29.38 8.15 12.80
CA ALA A 488 -30.65 7.48 12.56
C ALA A 488 -30.70 6.91 11.14
N SER A 489 -31.46 5.83 10.97
CA SER A 489 -31.76 5.26 9.66
C SER A 489 -33.22 4.80 9.57
N LEU A 490 -33.73 4.86 8.35
CA LEU A 490 -35.07 4.41 7.97
C LEU A 490 -34.96 3.41 6.83
N GLY A 491 -35.84 2.42 6.82
CA GLY A 491 -35.93 1.43 5.77
C GLY A 491 -37.39 1.07 5.46
N TRP A 492 -37.67 0.84 4.20
CA TRP A 492 -38.95 0.34 3.72
C TRP A 492 -38.74 -0.86 2.81
N ILE A 493 -39.27 -2.00 3.22
CA ILE A 493 -39.25 -3.24 2.40
C ILE A 493 -40.55 -3.28 1.60
N ALA A 494 -40.53 -2.61 0.45
CA ALA A 494 -41.68 -2.48 -0.41
C ALA A 494 -42.16 -3.84 -1.01
N SER A 495 -41.26 -4.81 -1.15
CA SER A 495 -41.62 -6.16 -1.60
C SER A 495 -42.51 -6.93 -0.60
N ASN A 496 -42.57 -6.51 0.67
CA ASN A 496 -43.44 -7.13 1.68
C ASN A 496 -44.83 -6.47 1.72
N GLU A 497 -45.07 -5.43 0.92
CA GLU A 497 -46.40 -4.80 0.78
C GLU A 497 -47.33 -5.64 -0.09
N SER A 498 -48.64 -5.56 0.16
CA SER A 498 -49.65 -6.37 -0.52
C SER A 498 -49.64 -6.24 -2.06
N PHE A 499 -49.17 -5.11 -2.59
CA PHE A 499 -49.10 -4.85 -4.04
C PHE A 499 -47.89 -5.46 -4.73
N LEU A 500 -46.84 -5.85 -3.97
CA LEU A 500 -45.63 -6.54 -4.49
C LEU A 500 -45.43 -7.93 -3.91
N LYS A 501 -46.17 -8.28 -2.86
CA LYS A 501 -46.07 -9.56 -2.20
C LYS A 501 -46.33 -10.67 -3.23
N ASP A 502 -45.45 -11.67 -3.22
CA ASP A 502 -45.50 -12.83 -4.15
C ASP A 502 -45.31 -12.47 -5.64
N ASN A 503 -44.71 -11.29 -5.95
CA ASN A 503 -44.38 -10.92 -7.31
C ASN A 503 -43.23 -11.81 -7.85
N GLU A 504 -43.42 -12.43 -9.01
CA GLU A 504 -42.44 -13.34 -9.63
C GLU A 504 -41.23 -12.60 -10.24
N TYR A 505 -41.41 -11.33 -10.64
CA TYR A 505 -40.36 -10.53 -11.28
C TYR A 505 -39.53 -9.76 -10.25
N ILE A 506 -40.19 -9.03 -9.33
CA ILE A 506 -39.57 -8.26 -8.27
C ILE A 506 -39.71 -9.06 -6.97
N THR A 507 -38.69 -9.83 -6.66
CA THR A 507 -38.69 -10.72 -5.49
C THR A 507 -38.18 -10.04 -4.22
N TRP A 508 -37.51 -8.91 -4.35
CA TRP A 508 -37.03 -8.08 -3.26
C TRP A 508 -36.99 -6.62 -3.70
N LEU A 509 -37.52 -5.72 -2.88
CA LEU A 509 -37.38 -4.29 -3.09
C LEU A 509 -37.34 -3.60 -1.73
N LYS A 510 -36.22 -2.95 -1.41
CA LYS A 510 -36.01 -2.20 -0.18
C LYS A 510 -35.40 -0.85 -0.47
N PHE A 511 -35.96 0.18 0.13
CA PHE A 511 -35.38 1.53 0.18
C PHE A 511 -34.81 1.78 1.56
N ARG A 512 -33.72 2.52 1.63
CA ARG A 512 -33.07 2.88 2.88
C ARG A 512 -32.46 4.27 2.82
N GLY A 513 -32.44 4.93 3.97
CA GLY A 513 -31.78 6.22 4.15
C GLY A 513 -31.20 6.32 5.55
N SER A 514 -30.04 6.91 5.68
CA SER A 514 -29.41 7.18 6.95
C SER A 514 -28.77 8.55 7.00
N TYR A 515 -28.74 9.16 8.18
CA TYR A 515 -28.02 10.38 8.47
C TYR A 515 -27.43 10.28 9.87
N GLY A 516 -26.21 10.77 10.05
CA GLY A 516 -25.59 10.79 11.36
C GLY A 516 -24.25 11.52 11.42
N LEU A 517 -23.83 11.70 12.66
CA LEU A 517 -22.58 12.35 13.03
C LEU A 517 -21.59 11.29 13.54
N VAL A 518 -20.34 11.41 13.15
CA VAL A 518 -19.23 10.57 13.64
C VAL A 518 -18.04 11.47 13.97
N GLY A 519 -17.45 11.27 15.15
CA GLY A 519 -16.26 12.01 15.57
C GLY A 519 -14.97 11.29 15.17
N ASN A 520 -13.87 12.05 15.04
CA ASN A 520 -12.51 11.53 14.89
C ASN A 520 -11.58 12.29 15.84
N ASP A 521 -10.73 11.56 16.58
CA ASP A 521 -9.74 12.12 17.52
C ASP A 521 -8.31 12.06 17.00
N SER A 522 -8.12 11.73 15.72
CA SER A 522 -6.80 11.67 15.08
C SER A 522 -6.16 13.05 14.99
N MET A 523 -4.96 13.17 15.56
CA MET A 523 -4.17 14.42 15.55
C MET A 523 -2.98 14.37 14.58
N GLY A 524 -3.03 13.50 13.56
CA GLY A 524 -1.96 13.37 12.56
C GLY A 524 -0.62 12.91 13.15
N GLY A 525 -0.65 12.03 14.17
CA GLY A 525 0.54 11.49 14.84
C GLY A 525 1.05 12.32 16.03
N LEU A 526 0.44 13.48 16.29
CA LEU A 526 0.75 14.33 17.45
C LEU A 526 -0.15 13.94 18.64
N ARG A 527 0.25 14.36 19.85
CA ARG A 527 -0.50 14.08 21.08
C ARG A 527 -0.62 15.31 21.93
N PHE A 528 -1.70 15.41 22.74
CA PHE A 528 -1.91 16.45 23.77
C PHE A 528 -1.70 17.88 23.27
N LEU A 529 -2.12 18.17 22.03
CA LEU A 529 -1.98 19.47 21.38
C LEU A 529 -2.65 20.64 22.14
N PHE A 530 -3.31 20.38 23.25
CA PHE A 530 -3.84 21.41 24.16
C PHE A 530 -2.81 21.90 25.18
N GLN A 531 -1.63 21.27 25.24
CA GLN A 531 -0.50 21.63 26.11
C GLN A 531 0.64 22.23 25.28
N ASP A 532 1.37 23.17 25.88
CA ASP A 532 2.59 23.69 25.27
C ASP A 532 3.67 22.61 25.26
N ASN A 533 4.36 22.47 24.14
CA ASN A 533 5.52 21.60 24.05
C ASN A 533 6.79 22.38 24.39
N ILE A 534 7.60 21.86 25.30
CA ILE A 534 8.92 22.36 25.63
C ILE A 534 9.95 21.34 25.17
N GLU A 535 10.82 21.76 24.26
CA GLU A 535 11.88 20.90 23.72
C GLU A 535 13.16 21.09 24.52
N VAL A 536 13.70 20.02 25.06
CA VAL A 536 15.00 19.97 25.72
C VAL A 536 15.99 19.40 24.71
N GLY A 537 16.78 20.27 24.09
CA GLY A 537 17.77 19.89 23.09
C GLY A 537 19.01 19.26 23.71
N GLY A 538 19.78 18.52 22.88
CA GLY A 538 21.08 18.00 23.27
C GLY A 538 22.07 19.09 23.68
N GLY A 539 23.05 18.74 24.50
CA GLY A 539 24.05 19.70 25.00
C GLY A 539 24.78 20.44 23.88
N THR A 540 24.63 21.73 23.83
CA THR A 540 25.43 22.60 22.96
C THR A 540 26.53 23.24 23.82
N ASN A 541 27.79 23.17 23.39
CA ASN A 541 28.87 23.97 23.94
C ASN A 541 28.73 25.42 23.46
N VAL A 542 27.85 26.17 24.09
CA VAL A 542 27.84 27.61 23.89
C VAL A 542 28.89 28.21 24.85
N SER A 543 30.01 28.68 24.32
CA SER A 543 31.10 29.36 25.06
C SER A 543 31.74 28.53 26.19
N GLY A 544 31.85 27.21 26.07
CA GLY A 544 32.48 26.35 27.07
C GLY A 544 31.63 26.05 28.31
N LEU A 545 30.37 26.51 28.35
CA LEU A 545 29.36 26.12 29.33
C LEU A 545 28.55 24.95 28.76
N GLY A 546 28.86 23.73 29.21
CA GLY A 546 28.06 22.55 28.91
C GLY A 546 26.65 22.71 29.52
N GLY A 547 25.61 22.49 28.70
CA GLY A 547 24.21 22.56 29.18
C GLY A 547 23.25 22.10 28.11
N HIS A 548 22.02 21.78 28.50
CA HIS A 548 20.92 21.53 27.59
C HIS A 548 20.30 22.87 27.14
N THR A 549 19.95 22.96 25.85
CA THR A 549 19.12 24.06 25.37
C THR A 549 17.67 23.76 25.67
N ILE A 550 16.95 24.73 26.21
CA ILE A 550 15.51 24.68 26.39
C ILE A 550 14.88 25.63 25.36
N SER A 551 14.00 25.14 24.52
CA SER A 551 13.27 25.97 23.57
C SER A 551 11.76 25.64 23.63
N GLU A 552 10.95 26.64 23.31
CA GLU A 552 9.53 26.39 23.07
C GLU A 552 9.38 25.60 21.78
N GLY A 553 8.54 24.58 21.84
CA GLY A 553 8.08 23.83 20.69
C GLY A 553 6.69 24.30 20.22
N LEU A 554 5.88 23.38 19.74
CA LEU A 554 4.50 23.68 19.32
C LEU A 554 3.66 24.19 20.50
N LEU A 555 3.10 25.38 20.35
CA LEU A 555 2.24 25.98 21.38
C LEU A 555 0.91 25.22 21.48
N GLY A 556 0.41 25.09 22.70
CA GLY A 556 -0.82 24.39 23.01
C GLY A 556 -2.09 25.21 22.69
N ASN A 557 -3.14 24.50 22.26
CA ASN A 557 -4.44 25.10 22.02
C ASN A 557 -5.54 24.34 22.76
N LYS A 558 -6.02 24.89 23.86
CA LYS A 558 -7.08 24.28 24.71
C LYS A 558 -8.46 24.21 24.04
N SER A 559 -8.66 24.89 22.90
CA SER A 559 -9.89 24.85 22.13
C SER A 559 -9.98 23.70 21.13
N ILE A 560 -8.90 22.94 20.94
CA ILE A 560 -8.90 21.77 20.05
C ILE A 560 -10.00 20.78 20.49
N THR A 561 -10.76 20.33 19.49
CA THR A 561 -11.91 19.45 19.65
C THR A 561 -11.96 18.38 18.55
N TRP A 562 -12.97 17.58 18.59
CA TRP A 562 -13.27 16.51 17.66
C TRP A 562 -13.40 17.01 16.21
N GLU A 563 -12.78 16.32 15.28
CA GLU A 563 -13.12 16.40 13.87
C GLU A 563 -14.49 15.75 13.68
N LEU A 564 -15.41 16.40 12.97
CA LEU A 564 -16.80 15.99 12.87
C LEU A 564 -17.18 15.63 11.44
N SER A 565 -17.57 14.38 11.21
CA SER A 565 -18.08 13.87 9.93
C SER A 565 -19.60 13.79 9.96
N LYS A 566 -20.26 14.54 9.05
CA LYS A 566 -21.71 14.52 8.79
C LYS A 566 -21.94 13.67 7.55
N LYS A 567 -22.54 12.48 7.75
CA LYS A 567 -22.74 11.49 6.67
C LYS A 567 -24.22 11.32 6.37
N MET A 568 -24.54 11.28 5.09
CA MET A 568 -25.84 10.89 4.57
C MET A 568 -25.66 9.74 3.57
N ASN A 569 -26.53 8.75 3.64
CA ASN A 569 -26.61 7.67 2.65
C ASN A 569 -28.06 7.44 2.24
N LEU A 570 -28.31 7.31 0.94
CA LEU A 570 -29.59 6.93 0.35
C LEU A 570 -29.36 5.73 -0.55
N GLY A 571 -30.12 4.67 -0.36
CA GLY A 571 -29.91 3.45 -1.13
C GLY A 571 -31.19 2.66 -1.43
N PHE A 572 -31.09 1.79 -2.42
CA PHE A 572 -32.11 0.80 -2.68
C PHE A 572 -31.48 -0.55 -3.00
N GLU A 573 -32.23 -1.59 -2.70
CA GLU A 573 -31.88 -2.98 -3.01
C GLU A 573 -33.02 -3.58 -3.85
N ILE A 574 -32.72 -4.15 -5.01
CA ILE A 574 -33.70 -4.81 -5.84
C ILE A 574 -33.25 -6.24 -6.17
N GLY A 575 -34.14 -7.20 -5.98
CA GLY A 575 -34.00 -8.59 -6.39
C GLY A 575 -34.98 -8.90 -7.52
N LEU A 576 -34.46 -9.43 -8.62
CA LEU A 576 -35.24 -9.77 -9.80
C LEU A 576 -35.12 -11.28 -10.09
N PHE A 577 -36.22 -11.91 -10.45
CA PHE A 577 -36.31 -13.31 -10.89
C PHE A 577 -35.67 -14.32 -9.91
N LYS A 578 -35.49 -13.96 -8.63
CA LYS A 578 -34.79 -14.72 -7.55
C LYS A 578 -33.25 -14.84 -7.72
N ASP A 579 -32.74 -14.66 -8.93
CA ASP A 579 -31.34 -14.92 -9.28
C ASP A 579 -30.46 -13.66 -9.37
N PHE A 580 -31.10 -12.51 -9.63
CA PHE A 580 -30.39 -11.25 -9.86
C PHE A 580 -30.66 -10.27 -8.73
N ARG A 581 -29.60 -9.67 -8.19
CA ARG A 581 -29.68 -8.61 -7.15
C ARG A 581 -28.82 -7.42 -7.53
N ILE A 582 -29.38 -6.22 -7.30
CA ILE A 582 -28.66 -4.95 -7.41
C ILE A 582 -28.81 -4.20 -6.10
N ASN A 583 -27.72 -3.67 -5.60
CA ASN A 583 -27.66 -2.70 -4.52
C ASN A 583 -27.10 -1.40 -5.07
N PHE A 584 -27.74 -0.30 -4.77
CA PHE A 584 -27.30 1.06 -5.12
C PHE A 584 -27.26 1.92 -3.88
N ASP A 585 -26.20 2.69 -3.72
CA ASP A 585 -26.02 3.68 -2.67
C ASP A 585 -25.51 4.99 -3.25
N TYR A 586 -26.14 6.09 -2.88
CA TYR A 586 -25.61 7.43 -3.02
C TYR A 586 -25.24 7.96 -1.64
N PHE A 587 -24.05 8.49 -1.49
CA PHE A 587 -23.55 9.00 -0.22
C PHE A 587 -22.96 10.40 -0.34
N THR A 588 -23.09 11.16 0.74
CA THR A 588 -22.36 12.41 0.95
C THR A 588 -21.73 12.43 2.34
N GLU A 589 -20.58 13.04 2.43
CA GLU A 589 -19.87 13.29 3.67
C GLU A 589 -19.37 14.73 3.68
N ASN A 590 -19.76 15.50 4.70
CA ASN A 590 -19.18 16.80 4.98
C ASN A 590 -18.39 16.69 6.29
N ARG A 591 -17.09 16.86 6.20
CA ARG A 591 -16.19 16.75 7.34
C ARG A 591 -15.68 18.13 7.71
N ASP A 592 -16.12 18.56 8.89
CA ASP A 592 -15.80 19.86 9.47
C ASP A 592 -14.81 19.72 10.62
N GLN A 593 -14.25 20.85 11.06
CA GLN A 593 -13.36 20.91 12.21
C GLN A 593 -12.11 20.01 12.04
N ILE A 594 -11.66 19.80 10.80
CA ILE A 594 -10.42 19.08 10.54
C ILE A 594 -9.27 19.88 11.17
N LEU A 595 -8.41 19.17 11.92
CA LEU A 595 -7.24 19.77 12.54
C LEU A 595 -6.18 20.11 11.48
N ILE A 596 -5.86 21.38 11.36
CA ILE A 596 -4.90 21.92 10.38
C ILE A 596 -3.87 22.85 11.03
N SER A 597 -2.75 23.05 10.33
CA SER A 597 -1.79 24.11 10.66
C SER A 597 -2.30 25.41 10.05
N ARG A 598 -2.17 26.51 10.77
CA ARG A 598 -2.55 27.84 10.28
C ARG A 598 -1.55 28.35 9.23
N GLN A 599 -2.08 28.85 8.11
CA GLN A 599 -1.27 29.39 7.01
C GLN A 599 -1.41 30.91 6.84
N THR A 600 -2.45 31.53 7.44
CA THR A 600 -2.75 32.95 7.32
C THR A 600 -1.98 33.83 8.30
N ILE A 601 -1.14 33.26 9.17
CA ILE A 601 -0.31 34.04 10.11
C ILE A 601 0.87 34.64 9.37
N PRO A 602 1.00 35.99 9.35
CA PRO A 602 2.08 36.64 8.61
C PRO A 602 3.46 36.34 9.20
N SER A 603 4.44 36.04 8.34
CA SER A 603 5.81 35.72 8.75
C SER A 603 6.54 36.87 9.47
N PHE A 604 6.10 38.12 9.27
CA PHE A 604 6.70 39.28 9.95
C PHE A 604 6.43 39.35 11.47
N GLN A 605 5.54 38.50 11.99
CA GLN A 605 5.35 38.34 13.43
C GLN A 605 6.57 37.67 14.12
N GLY A 606 7.51 37.14 13.34
CA GLY A 606 8.73 36.54 13.85
C GLY A 606 8.58 35.19 14.54
N VAL A 607 7.37 34.58 14.48
CA VAL A 607 7.10 33.26 15.03
C VAL A 607 7.19 32.24 13.91
N SER A 608 8.04 31.21 14.06
CA SER A 608 8.14 30.13 13.11
C SER A 608 6.81 29.35 13.03
N SER A 609 6.44 28.93 11.82
CA SER A 609 5.25 28.10 11.59
C SER A 609 5.23 26.80 12.40
N SER A 610 6.41 26.32 12.84
CA SER A 610 6.55 25.13 13.71
C SER A 610 6.03 25.34 15.13
N TYR A 611 5.96 26.57 15.60
CA TYR A 611 5.46 26.93 16.95
C TYR A 611 3.98 27.30 16.96
N ILE A 612 3.39 27.54 15.78
CA ILE A 612 2.01 28.00 15.67
C ILE A 612 1.05 26.85 16.04
N PRO A 613 0.13 27.06 17.01
CA PRO A 613 -0.79 25.99 17.41
C PRO A 613 -1.72 25.58 16.28
N LYS A 614 -2.02 24.29 16.22
CA LYS A 614 -3.02 23.76 15.29
C LYS A 614 -4.44 24.19 15.70
N VAL A 615 -5.34 24.24 14.73
CA VAL A 615 -6.74 24.65 14.90
C VAL A 615 -7.70 23.74 14.15
N ASN A 616 -8.96 23.63 14.63
CA ASN A 616 -10.03 22.89 13.99
C ASN A 616 -10.81 23.80 13.01
N MET A 617 -10.24 24.08 11.84
CA MET A 617 -10.85 24.95 10.82
C MET A 617 -11.07 24.27 9.47
N GLY A 618 -10.33 23.18 9.19
CA GLY A 618 -10.39 22.55 7.88
C GLY A 618 -11.77 21.95 7.57
N VAL A 619 -12.18 22.04 6.31
CA VAL A 619 -13.44 21.50 5.79
C VAL A 619 -13.18 20.76 4.47
N VAL A 620 -13.63 19.52 4.38
CA VAL A 620 -13.57 18.70 3.16
C VAL A 620 -14.95 18.07 2.91
N LYS A 621 -15.42 18.17 1.70
CA LYS A 621 -16.63 17.48 1.23
C LYS A 621 -16.26 16.26 0.39
N ASN A 622 -17.05 15.21 0.48
CA ASN A 622 -16.92 14.02 -0.35
C ASN A 622 -18.32 13.51 -0.72
N HIS A 623 -18.48 13.07 -1.95
CA HIS A 623 -19.72 12.49 -2.44
C HIS A 623 -19.43 11.38 -3.44
N GLY A 624 -20.41 10.51 -3.63
CA GLY A 624 -20.23 9.42 -4.59
C GLY A 624 -21.41 8.47 -4.63
N TYR A 625 -21.24 7.43 -5.44
CA TYR A 625 -22.21 6.34 -5.52
C TYR A 625 -21.54 5.00 -5.68
N GLU A 626 -22.23 3.97 -5.22
CA GLU A 626 -21.78 2.58 -5.26
C GLU A 626 -22.87 1.72 -5.89
N ILE A 627 -22.46 0.78 -6.73
CA ILE A 627 -23.33 -0.21 -7.37
C ILE A 627 -22.73 -1.59 -7.13
N GLU A 628 -23.54 -2.50 -6.61
CA GLU A 628 -23.21 -3.91 -6.52
C GLU A 628 -24.28 -4.70 -7.25
N ALA A 629 -23.87 -5.53 -8.21
CA ALA A 629 -24.79 -6.41 -8.95
C ALA A 629 -24.33 -7.85 -8.84
N SER A 630 -25.26 -8.76 -8.63
CA SER A 630 -24.95 -10.19 -8.58
C SER A 630 -26.05 -10.99 -9.28
N TYR A 631 -25.61 -11.98 -10.03
CA TYR A 631 -26.42 -13.02 -10.65
C TYR A 631 -25.90 -14.37 -10.21
N SER A 632 -26.81 -15.27 -9.76
CA SER A 632 -26.43 -16.62 -9.38
C SER A 632 -27.58 -17.56 -9.75
N HIS A 633 -27.32 -18.50 -10.65
CA HIS A 633 -28.32 -19.44 -11.13
C HIS A 633 -27.76 -20.86 -11.17
N SER A 634 -28.57 -21.83 -10.70
CA SER A 634 -28.30 -23.24 -10.82
C SER A 634 -29.20 -23.85 -11.90
N PHE A 635 -28.62 -24.08 -13.07
CA PHE A 635 -29.35 -24.64 -14.22
C PHE A 635 -29.80 -26.09 -13.97
N ASN A 636 -28.98 -26.82 -13.23
CA ASN A 636 -29.28 -28.18 -12.80
C ASN A 636 -28.36 -28.57 -11.62
N LYS A 637 -28.43 -29.85 -11.18
CA LYS A 637 -27.60 -30.33 -10.03
C LYS A 637 -26.10 -30.30 -10.30
N ASP A 638 -25.71 -30.30 -11.57
CA ASP A 638 -24.31 -30.41 -11.98
C ASP A 638 -23.70 -29.06 -12.45
N PHE A 639 -24.56 -28.08 -12.79
CA PHE A 639 -24.10 -26.81 -13.38
C PHE A 639 -24.72 -25.59 -12.69
N SER A 640 -23.87 -24.73 -12.17
CA SER A 640 -24.24 -23.40 -11.63
C SER A 640 -23.29 -22.32 -12.14
N LEU A 641 -23.81 -21.12 -12.35
CA LEU A 641 -23.09 -19.94 -12.80
C LEU A 641 -23.30 -18.80 -11.81
N SER A 642 -22.25 -18.06 -11.52
CA SER A 642 -22.30 -16.84 -10.71
C SER A 642 -21.52 -15.71 -11.35
N VAL A 643 -22.12 -14.51 -11.34
CA VAL A 643 -21.49 -13.28 -11.80
C VAL A 643 -21.70 -12.24 -10.70
N LYS A 644 -20.64 -11.57 -10.25
CA LYS A 644 -20.70 -10.46 -9.30
C LYS A 644 -19.92 -9.29 -9.83
N GLY A 645 -20.49 -8.11 -9.79
CA GLY A 645 -19.84 -6.86 -10.16
C GLY A 645 -20.00 -5.82 -9.07
N ASN A 646 -18.98 -5.03 -8.85
CA ASN A 646 -19.04 -3.83 -8.02
C ASN A 646 -18.41 -2.65 -8.75
N PHE A 647 -18.98 -1.49 -8.55
CA PHE A 647 -18.49 -0.22 -9.06
C PHE A 647 -18.69 0.84 -7.98
N GLY A 648 -17.66 1.63 -7.71
CA GLY A 648 -17.70 2.74 -6.79
C GLY A 648 -17.07 3.98 -7.43
N PHE A 649 -17.76 5.09 -7.30
CA PHE A 649 -17.28 6.42 -7.67
C PHE A 649 -17.28 7.31 -6.43
N ASN A 650 -16.20 8.07 -6.24
CA ASN A 650 -16.09 9.10 -5.22
C ASN A 650 -15.36 10.33 -5.78
N ASP A 651 -15.77 11.50 -5.31
CA ASP A 651 -15.12 12.76 -5.60
C ASP A 651 -15.11 13.64 -4.35
N ASN A 652 -13.96 14.19 -4.01
CA ASN A 652 -13.80 15.04 -2.83
C ASN A 652 -13.31 16.43 -3.23
N GLU A 653 -13.65 17.41 -2.40
CA GLU A 653 -13.27 18.80 -2.57
C GLU A 653 -12.82 19.37 -1.22
N VAL A 654 -11.68 20.00 -1.22
CA VAL A 654 -11.19 20.80 -0.11
C VAL A 654 -11.93 22.13 -0.13
N VAL A 655 -12.70 22.43 0.93
CA VAL A 655 -13.49 23.65 1.00
C VAL A 655 -12.75 24.73 1.75
N GLU A 656 -12.05 24.35 2.83
CA GLU A 656 -11.32 25.29 3.68
C GLU A 656 -10.09 24.65 4.33
N LEU A 657 -8.93 25.28 4.20
CA LEU A 657 -7.65 24.90 4.83
C LEU A 657 -6.87 26.10 5.39
N ASP A 658 -7.51 27.25 5.65
CA ASP A 658 -6.90 28.49 6.11
C ASP A 658 -5.82 29.01 5.11
N GLU A 659 -6.08 28.88 3.80
CA GLU A 659 -5.16 29.36 2.77
C GLU A 659 -5.15 30.89 2.70
N PRO A 660 -3.97 31.53 2.58
CA PRO A 660 -3.91 32.98 2.43
C PRO A 660 -4.51 33.41 1.08
N MET A 661 -5.29 34.50 1.08
CA MET A 661 -5.75 35.12 -0.16
C MET A 661 -4.54 35.56 -0.99
N ARG A 662 -4.49 35.08 -2.23
CA ARG A 662 -3.44 35.42 -3.20
C ARG A 662 -4.05 36.11 -4.40
N SER A 663 -3.26 36.85 -5.20
CA SER A 663 -3.73 37.34 -6.49
C SER A 663 -4.12 36.19 -7.39
N GLU A 664 -4.99 36.43 -8.36
CA GLU A 664 -5.45 35.40 -9.31
C GLU A 664 -4.29 34.75 -10.08
N GLU A 665 -3.23 35.49 -10.35
CA GLU A 665 -2.01 35.01 -11.02
C GLU A 665 -1.32 33.87 -10.26
N TYR A 666 -1.38 33.88 -8.92
CA TYR A 666 -0.79 32.83 -8.08
C TYR A 666 -1.81 31.83 -7.54
N ALA A 667 -3.11 32.02 -7.84
CA ALA A 667 -4.17 31.22 -7.24
C ALA A 667 -4.03 29.74 -7.57
N TYR A 668 -3.59 29.42 -8.78
CA TYR A 668 -3.44 28.03 -9.20
C TYR A 668 -2.29 27.30 -8.48
N GLN A 669 -1.12 27.91 -8.41
CA GLN A 669 0.08 27.26 -7.84
C GLN A 669 -0.06 26.92 -6.35
N TYR A 670 -0.74 27.76 -5.57
CA TYR A 670 -0.79 27.66 -4.11
C TYR A 670 -2.16 27.27 -3.57
N ARG A 671 -3.10 26.95 -4.43
CA ARG A 671 -4.48 26.70 -4.06
C ARG A 671 -4.77 25.23 -3.89
N THR A 672 -5.17 24.83 -2.69
CA THR A 672 -5.75 23.51 -2.41
C THR A 672 -7.27 23.60 -2.30
N GLU A 673 -7.77 24.74 -1.80
CA GLU A 673 -9.21 25.00 -1.70
C GLU A 673 -9.89 25.06 -3.08
N GLY A 674 -11.03 24.37 -3.21
CA GLY A 674 -11.76 24.18 -4.46
C GLY A 674 -11.25 23.01 -5.32
N PHE A 675 -10.19 22.31 -4.89
CA PHE A 675 -9.63 21.16 -5.59
C PHE A 675 -9.70 19.88 -4.75
N ARG A 676 -9.36 18.75 -5.37
CA ARG A 676 -9.33 17.44 -4.70
C ARG A 676 -8.13 17.29 -3.78
N LEU A 677 -8.29 16.51 -2.74
CA LEU A 677 -7.15 16.04 -1.96
C LEU A 677 -6.15 15.30 -2.87
N GLY A 678 -4.88 15.77 -2.88
CA GLY A 678 -3.83 15.20 -3.72
C GLY A 678 -3.90 15.62 -5.20
N GLN A 679 -4.49 16.77 -5.51
CA GLN A 679 -4.44 17.36 -6.86
C GLN A 679 -2.97 17.60 -7.26
N ALA A 680 -2.59 17.14 -8.46
CA ALA A 680 -1.29 17.44 -9.04
C ALA A 680 -1.34 18.76 -9.83
N TRP A 681 -0.22 19.49 -9.79
CA TRP A 681 -0.03 20.76 -10.48
C TRP A 681 1.20 20.68 -11.38
N GLY A 682 1.11 21.27 -12.57
CA GLY A 682 2.20 21.26 -13.52
C GLY A 682 1.93 22.12 -14.75
N TYR A 683 2.91 22.24 -15.60
CA TYR A 683 2.81 22.98 -16.87
C TYR A 683 2.01 22.19 -17.90
N LEU A 684 1.19 22.89 -18.69
CA LEU A 684 0.49 22.30 -19.85
C LEU A 684 1.37 22.41 -21.08
N ILE A 685 1.66 21.28 -21.74
CA ILE A 685 2.40 21.26 -22.99
C ILE A 685 1.46 21.71 -24.11
N ASP A 686 1.98 22.58 -25.02
CA ASP A 686 1.21 22.99 -26.19
C ASP A 686 1.35 21.97 -27.32
N TRP A 687 0.56 20.90 -27.23
CA TRP A 687 0.48 19.84 -28.24
C TRP A 687 0.00 20.34 -29.62
N ASN A 688 -0.50 21.59 -29.71
CA ASN A 688 -0.95 22.21 -30.96
C ASN A 688 0.14 23.11 -31.58
N SER A 689 1.30 23.27 -30.94
CA SER A 689 2.45 23.98 -31.51
C SER A 689 2.89 23.34 -32.82
N PRO A 690 3.59 24.05 -33.69
CA PRO A 690 4.11 23.52 -34.98
C PRO A 690 4.90 22.22 -34.79
N GLY A 691 5.74 22.15 -33.75
CA GLY A 691 6.51 20.97 -33.37
C GLY A 691 5.76 19.91 -32.59
N LYS A 692 4.41 20.00 -32.49
CA LYS A 692 3.57 19.04 -31.73
C LYS A 692 4.03 18.85 -30.28
N GLY A 693 4.29 19.95 -29.59
CA GLY A 693 4.71 19.97 -28.22
C GLY A 693 6.22 20.09 -27.99
N TYR A 694 7.03 20.10 -29.04
CA TYR A 694 8.48 20.25 -28.98
C TYR A 694 8.96 21.48 -29.74
N PHE A 695 10.00 22.15 -29.24
CA PHE A 695 10.73 23.15 -30.03
C PHE A 695 11.51 22.45 -31.15
N THR A 696 11.36 22.93 -32.37
CA THR A 696 11.97 22.31 -33.58
C THR A 696 13.17 23.06 -34.09
N SER A 697 13.35 24.31 -33.68
CA SER A 697 14.47 25.17 -34.09
C SER A 697 14.80 26.22 -33.02
N GLN A 698 16.01 26.77 -33.09
CA GLN A 698 16.44 27.91 -32.27
C GLN A 698 15.62 29.18 -32.57
N GLU A 699 15.24 29.39 -33.82
CA GLU A 699 14.40 30.52 -34.22
C GLU A 699 13.03 30.48 -33.54
N GLU A 700 12.46 29.27 -33.37
CA GLU A 700 11.20 29.10 -32.67
C GLU A 700 11.35 29.46 -31.16
N ILE A 701 12.46 29.06 -30.52
CA ILE A 701 12.76 29.39 -29.13
C ILE A 701 12.94 30.91 -28.95
N ASP A 702 13.73 31.53 -29.83
CA ASP A 702 14.05 32.97 -29.76
C ASP A 702 12.80 33.86 -29.95
N ASN A 703 11.77 33.34 -30.62
CA ASN A 703 10.48 34.02 -30.83
C ASN A 703 9.37 33.57 -29.86
N TYR A 704 9.67 32.68 -28.91
CA TYR A 704 8.71 32.20 -27.91
C TYR A 704 8.87 32.94 -26.58
N TYR A 705 8.01 32.67 -25.63
CA TYR A 705 8.03 33.24 -24.28
C TYR A 705 9.26 32.83 -23.48
N ASP A 706 9.77 33.68 -22.63
CA ASP A 706 10.87 33.36 -21.72
C ASP A 706 10.38 32.37 -20.63
N TYR A 707 11.22 31.39 -20.31
CA TYR A 707 10.96 30.46 -19.22
C TYR A 707 11.67 30.96 -17.95
N GLY A 708 10.92 31.32 -16.92
CA GLY A 708 11.42 31.82 -15.65
C GLY A 708 12.23 30.81 -14.81
N PHE A 709 12.27 29.53 -15.22
CA PHE A 709 12.94 28.45 -14.50
C PHE A 709 14.04 27.74 -15.33
N GLY A 710 14.42 28.24 -16.49
CA GLY A 710 15.52 27.70 -17.30
C GLY A 710 15.45 28.15 -18.75
N VAL A 711 16.44 27.77 -19.54
CA VAL A 711 16.49 28.08 -20.98
C VAL A 711 16.09 26.82 -21.77
N PRO A 712 15.02 26.85 -22.58
CA PRO A 712 14.64 25.72 -23.40
C PRO A 712 15.67 25.47 -24.54
N ARG A 713 15.72 24.24 -24.99
CA ARG A 713 16.56 23.79 -26.12
C ARG A 713 15.67 23.18 -27.19
N VAL A 714 16.22 23.03 -28.38
CA VAL A 714 15.57 22.29 -29.46
C VAL A 714 15.28 20.86 -28.98
N GLY A 715 14.04 20.42 -29.14
CA GLY A 715 13.54 19.16 -28.65
C GLY A 715 13.00 19.17 -27.21
N ASP A 716 13.09 20.28 -26.49
CA ASP A 716 12.40 20.48 -25.21
C ASP A 716 10.91 20.78 -25.41
N PHE A 717 10.10 20.62 -24.36
CA PHE A 717 8.67 20.89 -24.42
C PHE A 717 8.34 22.37 -24.54
N VAL A 718 7.35 22.67 -25.38
CA VAL A 718 6.69 23.97 -25.51
C VAL A 718 5.55 24.06 -24.48
N TYR A 719 5.67 24.93 -23.49
CA TYR A 719 4.63 25.13 -22.48
C TYR A 719 3.70 26.28 -22.82
N LYS A 720 2.44 26.19 -22.38
CA LYS A 720 1.44 27.24 -22.57
C LYS A 720 1.60 28.34 -21.54
N ASP A 721 1.59 29.59 -22.00
CA ASP A 721 1.35 30.76 -21.18
C ASP A 721 -0.17 30.79 -20.84
N VAL A 722 -0.48 30.35 -19.59
CA VAL A 722 -1.87 30.16 -19.16
C VAL A 722 -2.49 31.48 -18.67
N ASN A 723 -1.67 32.33 -18.03
CA ASN A 723 -2.13 33.61 -17.51
C ASN A 723 -2.02 34.76 -18.54
N GLY A 724 -1.30 34.59 -19.65
CA GLY A 724 -1.16 35.54 -20.76
C GLY A 724 -0.21 36.70 -20.43
N ASP A 725 0.73 36.56 -19.51
CA ASP A 725 1.68 37.60 -19.12
C ASP A 725 2.96 37.63 -19.97
N GLY A 726 3.14 36.63 -20.84
CA GLY A 726 4.28 36.55 -21.77
C GLY A 726 5.52 35.90 -21.17
N VAL A 727 5.42 35.24 -20.03
CA VAL A 727 6.49 34.49 -19.38
C VAL A 727 5.94 33.15 -18.92
N ILE A 728 6.69 32.07 -19.13
CA ILE A 728 6.34 30.74 -18.59
C ILE A 728 6.99 30.59 -17.21
N ASP A 729 6.20 30.72 -16.16
CA ASP A 729 6.69 30.63 -14.78
C ASP A 729 5.71 29.90 -13.86
N ASP A 730 5.91 29.96 -12.56
CA ASP A 730 5.08 29.31 -11.55
C ASP A 730 3.60 29.72 -11.62
N LYS A 731 3.25 30.82 -12.26
CA LYS A 731 1.86 31.28 -12.42
C LYS A 731 1.11 30.52 -13.51
N ASP A 732 1.81 29.77 -14.38
CA ASP A 732 1.23 28.93 -15.44
C ASP A 732 0.93 27.52 -14.98
N LEU A 733 1.24 27.19 -13.72
CA LEU A 733 0.94 25.88 -13.16
C LEU A 733 -0.58 25.65 -13.13
N SER A 734 -1.00 24.58 -13.76
CA SER A 734 -2.41 24.21 -13.92
C SER A 734 -2.71 22.88 -13.20
N PRO A 735 -3.98 22.66 -12.78
CA PRO A 735 -4.38 21.38 -12.21
C PRO A 735 -4.40 20.30 -13.29
N ILE A 736 -3.61 19.25 -13.11
CA ILE A 736 -3.47 18.17 -14.09
C ILE A 736 -4.06 16.87 -13.53
N GLY A 737 -4.86 16.20 -14.35
CA GLY A 737 -5.37 14.86 -14.09
C GLY A 737 -6.27 14.76 -12.85
N TYR A 738 -6.09 13.69 -12.10
CA TYR A 738 -6.90 13.31 -10.94
C TYR A 738 -6.05 13.30 -9.68
N SER A 739 -6.66 12.99 -8.52
CA SER A 739 -5.92 12.83 -7.28
C SER A 739 -4.75 11.85 -7.42
N THR A 740 -3.60 12.19 -6.86
CA THR A 740 -2.39 11.35 -6.81
C THR A 740 -2.37 10.41 -5.61
N SER A 741 -3.30 10.57 -4.67
CA SER A 741 -3.35 9.78 -3.42
C SER A 741 -4.59 8.91 -3.29
N ILE A 742 -5.72 9.31 -3.89
CA ILE A 742 -7.02 8.67 -3.70
C ILE A 742 -7.65 8.37 -5.06
N PRO A 743 -7.87 7.09 -5.43
CA PRO A 743 -8.57 6.74 -6.67
C PRO A 743 -10.02 7.23 -6.61
N GLY A 744 -10.50 7.88 -7.67
CA GLY A 744 -11.89 8.34 -7.79
C GLY A 744 -12.87 7.24 -8.24
N ILE A 745 -12.37 6.17 -8.87
CA ILE A 745 -13.16 5.03 -9.30
C ILE A 745 -12.49 3.73 -8.83
N ASN A 746 -13.30 2.80 -8.34
CA ASN A 746 -12.90 1.42 -8.10
C ASN A 746 -13.95 0.47 -8.70
N TYR A 747 -13.51 -0.62 -9.28
CA TYR A 747 -14.42 -1.59 -9.87
C TYR A 747 -13.85 -3.01 -9.82
N GLY A 748 -14.75 -3.99 -9.85
CA GLY A 748 -14.40 -5.38 -9.89
C GLY A 748 -15.51 -6.23 -10.48
N VAL A 749 -15.12 -7.32 -11.18
CA VAL A 749 -16.05 -8.30 -11.73
C VAL A 749 -15.50 -9.69 -11.41
N THR A 750 -16.35 -10.50 -10.78
CA THR A 750 -16.06 -11.91 -10.51
C THR A 750 -17.00 -12.78 -11.35
N LEU A 751 -16.42 -13.74 -12.06
CA LEU A 751 -17.16 -14.77 -12.80
C LEU A 751 -16.79 -16.13 -12.19
N GLY A 752 -17.79 -16.95 -11.91
CA GLY A 752 -17.58 -18.29 -11.36
C GLY A 752 -18.57 -19.29 -11.92
N PHE A 753 -18.13 -20.54 -12.11
CA PHE A 753 -19.03 -21.64 -12.41
C PHE A 753 -18.61 -22.93 -11.69
N ASN A 754 -19.57 -23.80 -11.46
CA ASN A 754 -19.34 -25.16 -11.00
C ASN A 754 -19.95 -26.14 -12.03
N PHE A 755 -19.19 -27.17 -12.43
CA PHE A 755 -19.64 -28.18 -13.33
C PHE A 755 -19.05 -29.56 -13.00
N LYS A 756 -19.88 -30.49 -12.51
CA LYS A 756 -19.48 -31.90 -12.23
C LYS A 756 -18.18 -32.05 -11.41
N GLY A 757 -18.02 -31.26 -10.37
CA GLY A 757 -16.84 -31.26 -9.49
C GLY A 757 -15.72 -30.36 -9.98
N ILE A 758 -15.78 -29.78 -11.17
CA ILE A 758 -14.92 -28.69 -11.63
C ILE A 758 -15.51 -27.39 -11.12
N ASP A 759 -14.69 -26.57 -10.47
CA ASP A 759 -15.01 -25.20 -10.12
C ASP A 759 -14.02 -24.23 -10.76
N PHE A 760 -14.54 -23.12 -11.24
CA PHE A 760 -13.77 -22.05 -11.84
C PHE A 760 -14.18 -20.72 -11.25
N ASN A 761 -13.20 -19.86 -10.99
CA ASN A 761 -13.42 -18.50 -10.53
C ASN A 761 -12.38 -17.56 -11.14
N VAL A 762 -12.84 -16.38 -11.60
CA VAL A 762 -11.95 -15.33 -12.09
C VAL A 762 -12.41 -13.97 -11.56
N LEU A 763 -11.47 -13.17 -11.07
CA LEU A 763 -11.68 -11.81 -10.59
C LEU A 763 -10.85 -10.83 -11.41
N PHE A 764 -11.53 -9.89 -12.04
CA PHE A 764 -10.93 -8.68 -12.57
C PHE A 764 -11.19 -7.53 -11.61
N SER A 765 -10.19 -6.70 -11.37
CA SER A 765 -10.34 -5.49 -10.57
C SER A 765 -9.49 -4.35 -11.11
N GLY A 766 -9.92 -3.12 -10.89
CA GLY A 766 -9.19 -1.96 -11.36
C GLY A 766 -9.51 -0.69 -10.59
N LEU A 767 -8.68 0.32 -10.83
CA LEU A 767 -8.83 1.67 -10.33
C LEU A 767 -8.89 2.63 -11.50
N GLY A 768 -9.63 3.72 -11.34
CA GLY A 768 -9.75 4.77 -12.33
C GLY A 768 -9.78 6.16 -11.70
N ARG A 769 -9.69 7.21 -12.54
CA ARG A 769 -9.57 8.61 -12.09
C ARG A 769 -8.46 8.76 -11.04
N TYR A 770 -7.27 8.29 -11.40
CA TYR A 770 -6.12 8.22 -10.52
C TYR A 770 -4.87 8.61 -11.28
N SER A 771 -4.12 9.58 -10.77
CA SER A 771 -2.92 10.12 -11.42
C SER A 771 -1.69 9.92 -10.55
N LYS A 772 -0.52 10.07 -11.15
CA LYS A 772 0.76 10.13 -10.46
C LYS A 772 1.74 10.99 -11.23
N TYR A 773 2.49 11.81 -10.52
CA TYR A 773 3.67 12.47 -11.04
C TYR A 773 4.85 11.49 -10.98
N TYR A 774 5.34 11.11 -12.16
CA TYR A 774 6.53 10.27 -12.32
C TYR A 774 7.73 11.17 -12.57
N SER A 775 8.69 11.18 -11.65
CA SER A 775 9.89 12.02 -11.71
C SER A 775 11.05 11.38 -10.99
N GLY A 776 12.23 11.94 -11.17
CA GLY A 776 13.43 11.53 -10.45
C GLY A 776 14.03 10.21 -10.91
N GLN A 777 14.81 9.63 -10.03
CA GLN A 777 15.59 8.41 -10.29
C GLN A 777 14.70 7.24 -10.72
N GLY A 778 15.15 6.49 -11.73
CA GLY A 778 14.41 5.36 -12.32
C GLY A 778 13.28 5.77 -13.28
N VAL A 779 13.12 7.08 -13.55
CA VAL A 779 12.15 7.63 -14.51
C VAL A 779 12.83 8.53 -15.53
N VAL A 780 13.64 9.50 -15.06
CA VAL A 780 14.33 10.44 -15.93
C VAL A 780 15.76 9.98 -16.26
N GLU A 781 16.21 10.28 -17.45
CA GLU A 781 17.44 9.74 -18.03
C GLU A 781 18.72 10.40 -17.52
N TYR A 782 18.69 11.67 -17.12
CA TYR A 782 19.91 12.43 -16.77
C TYR A 782 20.55 12.00 -15.44
N THR A 783 19.88 11.16 -14.63
CA THR A 783 20.38 10.76 -13.32
C THR A 783 21.55 9.78 -13.42
N LYS A 784 22.53 9.90 -12.49
CA LYS A 784 23.62 8.93 -12.27
C LYS A 784 24.38 8.52 -13.55
N SER A 785 24.84 9.51 -14.33
CA SER A 785 25.60 9.32 -15.59
C SER A 785 24.79 8.79 -16.76
N GLY A 786 23.50 8.88 -16.69
CA GLY A 786 22.57 8.45 -17.73
C GLY A 786 21.95 7.09 -17.43
N THR A 787 20.69 7.09 -16.99
CA THR A 787 19.91 5.88 -16.78
C THR A 787 18.83 5.82 -17.85
N TYR A 788 19.14 5.11 -18.95
CA TYR A 788 18.21 5.00 -20.08
C TYR A 788 17.36 3.75 -19.98
N PHE A 789 16.08 3.90 -20.32
CA PHE A 789 15.09 2.82 -20.40
C PHE A 789 14.45 2.79 -21.78
N GLU A 790 13.71 1.74 -22.10
CA GLU A 790 13.01 1.60 -23.38
C GLU A 790 12.06 2.80 -23.68
N TRP A 791 11.43 3.38 -22.66
CA TRP A 791 10.51 4.52 -22.84
C TRP A 791 11.23 5.84 -23.19
N THR A 792 12.55 5.98 -22.90
CA THR A 792 13.39 7.12 -23.29
C THR A 792 14.09 6.92 -24.65
N ARG A 793 14.05 5.71 -25.21
CA ARG A 793 14.79 5.32 -26.44
C ARG A 793 14.41 6.16 -27.66
N HIS A 794 13.14 6.57 -27.76
CA HIS A 794 12.63 7.35 -28.88
C HIS A 794 12.47 8.82 -28.46
N GLY A 795 13.52 9.39 -27.88
CA GLY A 795 13.61 10.81 -27.58
C GLY A 795 13.57 11.65 -28.86
N TRP A 796 13.19 12.92 -28.72
CA TRP A 796 13.21 13.84 -29.85
C TRP A 796 14.64 14.02 -30.37
N THR A 797 14.81 13.90 -31.67
CA THR A 797 16.00 14.35 -32.43
C THR A 797 15.52 15.00 -33.71
N GLU A 798 16.31 15.91 -34.27
CA GLU A 798 16.00 16.57 -35.53
C GLU A 798 15.79 15.56 -36.66
N GLU A 799 16.61 14.53 -36.70
CA GLU A 799 16.53 13.45 -37.71
C GLU A 799 15.19 12.69 -37.59
N ARG A 800 14.82 12.22 -36.38
CA ARG A 800 13.55 11.50 -36.13
C ARG A 800 12.36 12.39 -36.46
N TYR A 801 12.42 13.67 -36.08
CA TYR A 801 11.36 14.61 -36.37
C TYR A 801 11.16 14.81 -37.89
N ASN A 802 12.24 15.07 -38.63
CA ASN A 802 12.21 15.28 -40.06
C ASN A 802 11.80 14.04 -40.87
N ASN A 803 12.16 12.84 -40.40
CA ASN A 803 11.77 11.57 -41.01
C ASN A 803 10.30 11.20 -40.69
N GLY A 804 9.65 11.86 -39.73
CA GLY A 804 8.32 11.50 -39.24
C GLY A 804 8.31 10.22 -38.42
N ASP A 805 9.43 9.87 -37.79
CA ASP A 805 9.57 8.73 -36.91
C ASP A 805 8.79 8.94 -35.61
N LYS A 806 8.53 7.85 -34.91
CA LYS A 806 7.84 7.90 -33.60
C LYS A 806 8.73 8.61 -32.56
N ILE A 807 8.24 9.72 -32.02
CA ILE A 807 8.82 10.42 -30.87
C ILE A 807 7.93 10.16 -29.65
N SER A 808 8.49 9.65 -28.57
CA SER A 808 7.76 9.30 -27.35
C SER A 808 8.32 9.92 -26.07
N TYR A 809 9.37 10.75 -26.20
CA TYR A 809 10.07 11.43 -25.10
C TYR A 809 10.68 12.73 -25.61
N PRO A 810 10.90 13.77 -24.77
CA PRO A 810 11.65 14.97 -25.19
C PRO A 810 13.11 14.63 -25.54
N ALA A 811 13.85 15.59 -26.04
CA ALA A 811 15.27 15.41 -26.32
C ALA A 811 15.99 14.98 -25.03
N ILE A 812 16.59 13.79 -25.05
CA ILE A 812 17.33 13.26 -23.90
C ILE A 812 18.55 14.12 -23.60
N SER A 813 18.92 14.22 -22.33
CA SER A 813 19.97 15.11 -21.85
C SER A 813 20.86 14.44 -20.82
N THR A 814 22.05 15.00 -20.60
CA THR A 814 22.95 14.60 -19.50
C THR A 814 22.70 15.39 -18.21
N ALA A 815 21.84 16.42 -18.28
CA ALA A 815 21.46 17.29 -17.18
C ALA A 815 19.93 17.51 -17.14
N GLN A 816 19.44 18.04 -16.05
CA GLN A 816 18.04 18.45 -15.94
C GLN A 816 17.76 19.61 -16.90
N THR A 817 16.69 19.49 -17.68
CA THR A 817 16.21 20.52 -18.61
C THR A 817 14.83 21.03 -18.19
N VAL A 818 14.33 22.05 -18.91
CA VAL A 818 12.97 22.57 -18.69
C VAL A 818 11.90 21.50 -18.93
N SER A 819 12.16 20.53 -19.80
CA SER A 819 11.24 19.41 -20.05
C SER A 819 10.98 18.53 -18.83
N HIS A 820 11.87 18.49 -17.85
CA HIS A 820 11.75 17.66 -16.63
C HIS A 820 10.93 18.33 -15.52
N ALA A 821 10.41 19.53 -15.74
CA ALA A 821 9.44 20.15 -14.83
C ALA A 821 8.17 19.30 -14.71
N ALA A 822 7.42 19.49 -13.63
CA ALA A 822 6.11 18.86 -13.50
C ALA A 822 5.18 19.33 -14.61
N ASN A 823 4.68 18.42 -15.44
CA ASN A 823 3.86 18.72 -16.61
C ASN A 823 2.90 17.58 -16.95
N ASP A 824 2.03 17.77 -17.93
CA ASP A 824 1.04 16.79 -18.35
C ASP A 824 1.63 15.57 -19.12
N PHE A 825 2.94 15.55 -19.37
CA PHE A 825 3.65 14.35 -19.83
C PHE A 825 4.06 13.44 -18.66
N PHE A 826 4.63 14.00 -17.59
CA PHE A 826 5.11 13.26 -16.42
C PHE A 826 4.03 13.03 -15.36
N ILE A 827 2.96 13.87 -15.34
CA ILE A 827 1.77 13.61 -14.53
C ILE A 827 0.85 12.69 -15.34
N GLN A 828 0.92 11.38 -15.09
CA GLN A 828 0.26 10.38 -15.90
C GLN A 828 -0.98 9.80 -15.22
N ASN A 829 -1.96 9.40 -16.04
CA ASN A 829 -3.10 8.63 -15.61
C ASN A 829 -2.65 7.17 -15.34
N ARG A 830 -2.69 6.76 -14.07
CA ARG A 830 -2.33 5.41 -13.61
C ARG A 830 -3.54 4.49 -13.44
N SER A 831 -4.66 4.76 -14.12
CA SER A 831 -5.81 3.86 -14.15
C SER A 831 -5.44 2.53 -14.78
N PHE A 832 -5.98 1.44 -14.25
CA PHE A 832 -5.65 0.10 -14.73
C PHE A 832 -6.81 -0.88 -14.56
N LEU A 833 -6.77 -1.97 -15.32
CA LEU A 833 -7.53 -3.21 -15.13
C LEU A 833 -6.54 -4.34 -14.87
N ARG A 834 -6.81 -5.19 -13.90
CA ARG A 834 -5.94 -6.31 -13.52
C ARG A 834 -6.73 -7.62 -13.46
N LEU A 835 -6.18 -8.67 -14.04
CA LEU A 835 -6.58 -10.05 -13.73
C LEU A 835 -6.05 -10.38 -12.33
N LYS A 836 -6.90 -10.13 -11.32
CA LYS A 836 -6.52 -10.16 -9.91
C LYS A 836 -6.37 -11.57 -9.39
N ASN A 837 -7.36 -12.44 -9.68
CA ASN A 837 -7.33 -13.86 -9.35
C ASN A 837 -7.94 -14.67 -10.47
N ILE A 838 -7.40 -15.87 -10.69
CA ILE A 838 -8.01 -16.93 -11.50
C ILE A 838 -7.76 -18.25 -10.78
N GLU A 839 -8.76 -19.10 -10.68
CA GLU A 839 -8.63 -20.41 -10.05
C GLU A 839 -9.48 -21.44 -10.81
N LEU A 840 -8.89 -22.60 -11.03
CA LEU A 840 -9.54 -23.78 -11.58
C LEU A 840 -9.30 -24.96 -10.64
N GLY A 841 -10.37 -25.48 -10.04
CA GLY A 841 -10.34 -26.59 -9.11
C GLY A 841 -11.06 -27.83 -9.64
N TYR A 842 -10.69 -28.98 -9.10
CA TYR A 842 -11.39 -30.23 -9.29
C TYR A 842 -11.53 -30.98 -7.97
N THR A 843 -12.78 -31.27 -7.60
CA THR A 843 -13.10 -32.06 -6.40
C THR A 843 -13.32 -33.52 -6.83
N LEU A 844 -12.52 -34.41 -6.28
CA LEU A 844 -12.57 -35.83 -6.53
C LEU A 844 -13.93 -36.45 -6.08
N PRO A 845 -14.55 -37.33 -6.86
CA PRO A 845 -15.80 -37.99 -6.47
C PRO A 845 -15.64 -38.80 -5.17
N SER A 846 -16.58 -38.67 -4.25
CA SER A 846 -16.55 -39.30 -2.93
C SER A 846 -16.40 -40.84 -2.95
N ARG A 847 -16.87 -41.48 -4.05
CA ARG A 847 -16.74 -42.94 -4.25
C ARG A 847 -15.29 -43.46 -4.23
N PHE A 848 -14.31 -42.60 -4.51
CA PHE A 848 -12.88 -42.97 -4.47
C PHE A 848 -12.28 -42.77 -3.08
N LEU A 849 -12.94 -41.99 -2.23
CA LEU A 849 -12.40 -41.47 -0.98
C LEU A 849 -12.98 -42.16 0.26
N SER A 850 -14.18 -42.78 0.14
CA SER A 850 -14.93 -43.37 1.25
C SER A 850 -14.18 -44.45 2.02
N ARG A 851 -13.31 -45.21 1.32
CA ARG A 851 -12.48 -46.26 1.94
C ARG A 851 -11.35 -45.73 2.81
N ALA A 852 -10.92 -44.47 2.56
CA ALA A 852 -9.83 -43.82 3.27
C ALA A 852 -10.30 -42.95 4.42
N GLY A 853 -11.61 -42.88 4.71
CA GLY A 853 -12.17 -42.00 5.73
C GLY A 853 -12.09 -40.51 5.37
N VAL A 854 -11.89 -40.17 4.09
CA VAL A 854 -11.78 -38.83 3.56
C VAL A 854 -13.10 -38.39 2.95
N ASN A 855 -13.64 -37.26 3.36
CA ASN A 855 -14.89 -36.71 2.87
C ASN A 855 -14.75 -36.08 1.48
N SER A 856 -13.70 -35.28 1.29
CA SER A 856 -13.41 -34.65 0.00
C SER A 856 -11.91 -34.38 -0.19
N VAL A 857 -11.46 -34.43 -1.43
CA VAL A 857 -10.14 -33.99 -1.88
C VAL A 857 -10.36 -33.06 -3.06
N ARG A 858 -9.85 -31.85 -2.97
CA ARG A 858 -9.86 -30.86 -4.05
C ARG A 858 -8.43 -30.48 -4.42
N VAL A 859 -8.11 -30.58 -5.71
CA VAL A 859 -6.84 -30.09 -6.29
C VAL A 859 -7.17 -28.88 -7.16
N TYR A 860 -6.33 -27.86 -7.09
CA TYR A 860 -6.55 -26.64 -7.87
C TYR A 860 -5.26 -25.99 -8.34
N VAL A 861 -5.37 -25.23 -9.41
CA VAL A 861 -4.36 -24.31 -9.90
C VAL A 861 -4.92 -22.91 -9.79
N SER A 862 -4.14 -22.00 -9.24
CA SER A 862 -4.57 -20.60 -9.13
C SER A 862 -3.48 -19.63 -9.59
N GLY A 863 -3.90 -18.46 -10.02
CA GLY A 863 -3.03 -17.36 -10.40
C GLY A 863 -3.49 -16.06 -9.76
N GLN A 864 -2.54 -15.25 -9.30
CA GLN A 864 -2.79 -13.95 -8.68
C GLN A 864 -1.98 -12.87 -9.38
N ASN A 865 -2.60 -11.72 -9.66
CA ASN A 865 -2.00 -10.55 -10.32
C ASN A 865 -1.33 -10.88 -11.68
N LEU A 866 -1.86 -11.84 -12.47
CA LEU A 866 -1.17 -12.39 -13.64
C LEU A 866 -0.97 -11.35 -14.75
N PHE A 867 -1.96 -10.51 -14.99
CA PHE A 867 -1.93 -9.50 -16.05
C PHE A 867 -2.46 -8.17 -15.54
N VAL A 868 -1.84 -7.09 -16.00
CA VAL A 868 -2.28 -5.71 -15.79
C VAL A 868 -2.31 -4.97 -17.13
N TRP A 869 -3.41 -4.28 -17.38
CA TRP A 869 -3.61 -3.39 -18.53
C TRP A 869 -3.71 -1.97 -18.02
N ASP A 870 -2.84 -1.12 -18.47
CA ASP A 870 -2.75 0.30 -18.10
C ASP A 870 -2.29 1.17 -19.28
N ASN A 871 -2.29 2.47 -19.08
CA ASN A 871 -1.89 3.46 -20.08
C ASN A 871 -0.64 4.25 -19.67
N LEU A 872 0.19 3.69 -18.79
CA LEU A 872 1.42 4.35 -18.37
C LEU A 872 2.42 4.42 -19.53
N ARG A 873 3.02 5.59 -19.72
CA ARG A 873 4.15 5.77 -20.64
C ARG A 873 5.41 5.11 -20.10
N VAL A 874 5.57 5.11 -18.77
CA VAL A 874 6.67 4.41 -18.07
C VAL A 874 6.32 2.92 -18.00
N THR A 875 6.68 2.18 -19.04
CA THR A 875 6.22 0.80 -19.29
C THR A 875 6.69 -0.22 -18.28
N HIS A 876 7.84 0.01 -17.65
CA HIS A 876 8.45 -0.92 -16.68
C HIS A 876 7.88 -0.82 -15.26
N LEU A 877 7.00 0.16 -14.99
CA LEU A 877 6.39 0.32 -13.67
C LEU A 877 4.97 -0.24 -13.62
N ASP A 878 4.66 -0.92 -12.52
CA ASP A 878 3.29 -1.35 -12.23
C ASP A 878 2.46 -0.15 -11.75
N PRO A 879 1.21 0.04 -12.23
CA PRO A 879 0.37 1.18 -11.83
C PRO A 879 0.02 1.21 -10.34
N GLU A 880 0.10 0.10 -9.59
CA GLU A 880 -0.05 0.10 -8.14
C GLU A 880 1.24 0.44 -7.39
N GLN A 881 2.39 0.48 -8.07
CA GLN A 881 3.68 0.78 -7.43
C GLN A 881 3.80 2.27 -7.09
N ASN A 882 4.07 2.57 -5.82
CA ASN A 882 4.15 3.95 -5.36
C ASN A 882 5.50 4.63 -5.64
N ASN A 883 6.58 3.88 -5.69
CA ASN A 883 7.93 4.37 -5.98
C ASN A 883 8.46 3.73 -7.25
N SER A 884 9.13 4.50 -8.10
CA SER A 884 9.77 4.01 -9.33
C SER A 884 10.83 2.93 -9.08
N TYR A 885 11.38 2.91 -7.89
CA TYR A 885 12.44 1.98 -7.43
C TYR A 885 12.06 1.22 -6.14
N GLY A 886 10.77 1.16 -5.77
CA GLY A 886 10.30 0.27 -4.71
C GLY A 886 10.35 -1.20 -5.10
N TYR A 887 10.29 -2.10 -4.11
CA TYR A 887 10.19 -3.54 -4.40
C TYR A 887 8.97 -3.79 -5.30
N PRO A 888 9.15 -4.43 -6.49
CA PRO A 888 8.09 -4.52 -7.48
C PRO A 888 6.89 -5.33 -6.99
N ILE A 889 5.72 -5.03 -7.54
CA ILE A 889 4.51 -5.83 -7.32
C ILE A 889 4.71 -7.24 -7.87
N THR A 890 4.26 -8.24 -7.11
CA THR A 890 4.42 -9.64 -7.47
C THR A 890 3.15 -10.26 -8.04
N LYS A 891 3.34 -11.23 -8.93
CA LYS A 891 2.33 -12.18 -9.41
C LYS A 891 2.70 -13.58 -8.95
N ASN A 892 1.69 -14.39 -8.68
CA ASN A 892 1.87 -15.76 -8.17
C ASN A 892 1.13 -16.75 -9.06
N VAL A 893 1.72 -17.91 -9.25
CA VAL A 893 1.05 -19.11 -9.78
C VAL A 893 1.18 -20.19 -8.72
N SER A 894 0.07 -20.81 -8.36
CA SER A 894 -0.01 -21.75 -7.24
C SER A 894 -0.63 -23.08 -7.65
N LEU A 895 -0.15 -24.16 -7.08
CA LEU A 895 -0.77 -25.48 -7.05
C LEU A 895 -1.21 -25.77 -5.63
N GLY A 896 -2.50 -26.09 -5.45
CA GLY A 896 -3.08 -26.30 -4.12
C GLY A 896 -3.82 -27.61 -3.98
N LEU A 897 -3.90 -28.07 -2.74
CA LEU A 897 -4.56 -29.30 -2.30
C LEU A 897 -5.36 -29.03 -1.02
N ASN A 898 -6.65 -29.39 -1.02
CA ASN A 898 -7.51 -29.35 0.16
C ASN A 898 -8.06 -30.77 0.43
N ILE A 899 -7.91 -31.23 1.67
CA ILE A 899 -8.39 -32.54 2.14
C ILE A 899 -9.30 -32.32 3.34
N ASN A 900 -10.51 -32.84 3.30
CA ASN A 900 -11.47 -32.82 4.43
C ASN A 900 -11.79 -34.26 4.88
N PHE A 901 -11.72 -34.49 6.19
CA PHE A 901 -11.99 -35.77 6.83
C PHE A 901 -13.30 -35.74 7.61
#